data_f99d9a72b3d39484fcd679d26e9e3543
#
_entry.id   f99d9a72b3d39484fcd679d26e9e3543
#
_cell.length_a   1.000
_cell.length_b   1.000
_cell.length_c   1.000
_cell.angle_alpha   90.00
_cell.angle_beta   90.00
_cell.angle_gamma   90.00
#
_symmetry.space_group_name_H-M   'P 1'
#
loop_
_entity.id
_entity.type
_entity.pdbx_description
1 polymer ?
#
loop_
_entity_poly.entity_id
_entity_poly.type
_entity_poly.pdbx_seq_one_letter_code
_entity_poly.pdbx_strand_id
1 'polypeptide(L)'
;MNGALLARAAVDSHPGHPEFIDLVPRALRQQWREQGLYQGLDLFSSFYRLAMRQPQALAVADAHYCLNYQQLLARALSLAKVLQQQGVVAGDVVAVNLANGWQACALDLAVAALGAVVLPFPIGRKKHESRSLLQRSGAKALVCARWVGESDYGAMIDELGAQLPALRIRILQGPCLDGWLDLEQLWDGPQLAYEAGWIDADGPARLIASSGSESEPKLVAYSHNGLLGGQAAYLDSLSQSGAPVRALFCVPLASPFGSLATSCVMAAQGGALVTLPRFDPDEVLRAVVRYQVTHLYAGPNMVDMLLASPLLQQKPWSKGALALEAIISGGSALSAETARGVKRLLGCSLIQSYGSADGVACHTALDDPASVLVSSVGKPDPRVVSVRIMDEQQQALALGEVGEIWALGPMTPLCYYGAPELNQSARAAGGWVKTGDKGRLDAEGRLQVVGRKSDVILRKGVKVNAGELEMLLHEHPQVLDVAVVAVPQASGEGWVQACVVLRDPREGLSLEAVNNFLQHQIGLERFKWPDAISVHRAFPLAPSGKVDKATLRDELSSNNMNVSASCVTLSAAPILDLLTGVERAGVLRAAIELKVFDGLAEHPASAATLARQLGTSERGMRILLSALAGLGLLHIGDNGCYDLNDLSRRYLLSQSQQYVGGLAHVYSADLMWETFRDFKSAVIAGKSTLAQNIEADDHPYWQEFAAGIESTSRTTARRLVKLLDDWTARQTPLRILDVACGNGIYGFTFAQQYPQAQVTGLDWPSVASVTEDFARQFGVAERARVIGGDIFSVQIPGQYELVIMSQILHHFDPERCRQLIARARGVLAPGGKLLISDFMTTGLDPALDPLPRLFAAQMLGLTDCGDTYAVSFIQSLLLEQGFTEVTAQPLKGLPIHCLLASSPT
;
A
#
# COMPACT_ATOMS: atom_id res chain seq x y z
N MET A 1 -7.57 21.70 45.31
CA MET A 1 -6.19 21.74 45.82
C MET A 1 -5.36 20.57 45.26
N ASN A 2 -5.35 20.37 43.94
CA ASN A 2 -4.60 19.28 43.30
C ASN A 2 -3.65 19.74 42.18
N GLY A 3 -3.39 21.04 42.06
CA GLY A 3 -2.46 21.56 41.02
C GLY A 3 -1.02 21.77 41.45
N ALA A 4 -0.68 21.51 42.73
CA ALA A 4 0.63 21.89 43.29
C ALA A 4 1.58 20.68 43.50
N LEU A 5 1.15 19.45 43.26
CA LEU A 5 1.98 18.24 43.48
C LEU A 5 2.72 17.74 42.24
N LEU A 6 2.39 18.23 41.06
CA LEU A 6 3.13 17.95 39.81
C LEU A 6 4.35 18.86 39.58
N ALA A 7 4.54 19.89 40.41
CA ALA A 7 5.58 20.91 40.23
C ALA A 7 6.94 20.57 40.90
N ARG A 8 7.16 19.35 41.38
CA ARG A 8 8.44 18.96 42.05
C ARG A 8 8.95 17.55 41.76
N ALA A 9 8.64 16.96 40.58
CA ALA A 9 9.55 15.99 40.02
C ALA A 9 10.58 16.79 39.22
N ALA A 10 11.85 16.74 39.57
CA ALA A 10 12.91 17.37 38.79
C ALA A 10 12.85 16.77 37.40
N VAL A 11 12.40 17.55 36.42
CA VAL A 11 12.37 17.21 35.02
C VAL A 11 13.81 17.36 34.55
N ASP A 12 14.54 16.25 34.44
CA ASP A 12 15.88 16.25 33.88
C ASP A 12 15.74 16.33 32.36
N SER A 13 16.00 17.51 31.77
CA SER A 13 16.20 17.64 30.34
C SER A 13 17.59 17.13 29.98
N HIS A 14 17.69 16.29 28.93
CA HIS A 14 19.00 15.88 28.43
C HIS A 14 19.78 17.11 27.93
N PRO A 15 21.08 17.26 28.30
CA PRO A 15 21.89 18.39 27.83
C PRO A 15 21.94 18.42 26.31
N GLY A 16 21.42 19.49 25.69
CA GLY A 16 21.44 19.70 24.24
C GLY A 16 20.12 19.46 23.48
N HIS A 17 19.14 18.77 24.07
CA HIS A 17 17.84 18.52 23.44
C HIS A 17 16.70 18.66 24.47
N PRO A 18 16.18 19.87 24.68
CA PRO A 18 15.15 20.16 25.70
C PRO A 18 13.81 19.47 25.48
N GLU A 19 13.60 18.89 24.29
CA GLU A 19 12.38 18.18 23.91
C GLU A 19 12.34 16.72 24.39
N PHE A 20 13.49 16.15 24.78
CA PHE A 20 13.56 14.86 25.46
C PHE A 20 13.41 15.06 26.97
N ILE A 21 12.19 14.89 27.42
CA ILE A 21 11.85 14.97 28.85
C ILE A 21 11.78 13.55 29.40
N ASP A 22 12.49 13.33 30.51
CA ASP A 22 12.42 12.06 31.21
C ASP A 22 11.30 12.05 32.26
N LEU A 23 10.22 11.36 31.97
CA LEU A 23 9.04 11.23 32.84
C LEU A 23 8.99 9.88 33.56
N VAL A 24 10.00 9.02 33.43
CA VAL A 24 10.07 7.76 34.15
C VAL A 24 10.71 7.99 35.50
N PRO A 25 10.02 7.70 36.63
CA PRO A 25 10.55 7.94 37.97
C PRO A 25 11.88 7.20 38.24
N ARG A 26 12.88 7.89 38.74
CA ARG A 26 14.21 7.32 39.05
C ARG A 26 14.13 6.10 39.98
N ALA A 27 13.22 6.12 40.96
CA ALA A 27 13.01 5.02 41.88
C ALA A 27 12.58 3.72 41.15
N LEU A 28 11.75 3.83 40.12
CA LEU A 28 11.33 2.67 39.33
C LEU A 28 12.49 2.10 38.51
N ARG A 29 13.34 2.95 37.93
CA ARG A 29 14.53 2.49 37.19
C ARG A 29 15.50 1.77 38.09
N GLN A 30 15.69 2.31 39.30
CA GLN A 30 16.54 1.65 40.30
C GLN A 30 15.96 0.27 40.66
N GLN A 31 14.65 0.17 40.90
CA GLN A 31 13.98 -1.10 41.14
C GLN A 31 14.18 -2.09 39.98
N TRP A 32 14.04 -1.63 38.75
CA TRP A 32 14.21 -2.51 37.55
C TRP A 32 15.67 -2.94 37.39
N ARG A 33 16.65 -2.11 37.77
CA ARG A 33 18.07 -2.53 37.83
C ARG A 33 18.30 -3.60 38.88
N GLU A 34 17.74 -3.41 40.06
CA GLU A 34 17.86 -4.37 41.19
C GLU A 34 17.18 -5.71 40.82
N GLN A 35 16.14 -5.69 40.03
CA GLN A 35 15.48 -6.87 39.50
C GLN A 35 16.20 -7.50 38.28
N GLY A 36 17.29 -6.90 37.82
CA GLY A 36 18.04 -7.37 36.64
C GLY A 36 17.36 -7.14 35.31
N LEU A 37 16.24 -6.37 35.27
CA LEU A 37 15.52 -6.05 34.06
C LEU A 37 16.24 -4.97 33.23
N TYR A 38 16.93 -4.05 33.88
CA TYR A 38 17.79 -3.05 33.27
C TYR A 38 19.26 -3.44 33.47
N GLN A 39 19.93 -3.82 32.38
CA GLN A 39 21.33 -4.25 32.42
C GLN A 39 22.33 -3.08 32.39
N GLY A 40 21.86 -1.85 32.19
CA GLY A 40 22.69 -0.66 32.11
C GLY A 40 23.57 -0.59 30.87
N LEU A 41 23.21 -1.32 29.82
CA LEU A 41 23.87 -1.28 28.52
C LEU A 41 23.03 -0.50 27.53
N ASP A 42 23.67 0.33 26.73
CA ASP A 42 23.04 0.90 25.54
C ASP A 42 22.88 -0.19 24.46
N LEU A 43 22.01 0.07 23.50
CA LEU A 43 21.64 -0.85 22.43
C LEU A 43 22.86 -1.30 21.61
N PHE A 44 23.73 -0.36 21.25
CA PHE A 44 24.89 -0.72 20.43
C PHE A 44 25.94 -1.49 21.22
N SER A 45 26.20 -1.14 22.49
CA SER A 45 27.10 -1.91 23.39
C SER A 45 26.63 -3.35 23.56
N SER A 46 25.30 -3.56 23.67
CA SER A 46 24.73 -4.91 23.76
C SER A 46 24.97 -5.71 22.48
N PHE A 47 24.66 -5.13 21.31
CA PHE A 47 24.93 -5.73 20.01
C PHE A 47 26.43 -5.98 19.79
N TYR A 48 27.29 -5.01 20.12
CA TYR A 48 28.74 -5.12 19.97
C TYR A 48 29.31 -6.30 20.75
N ARG A 49 28.90 -6.49 22.01
CA ARG A 49 29.32 -7.63 22.85
C ARG A 49 28.92 -8.97 22.22
N LEU A 50 27.70 -9.04 21.66
CA LEU A 50 27.22 -10.24 20.96
C LEU A 50 28.00 -10.50 19.67
N ALA A 51 28.28 -9.45 18.90
CA ALA A 51 29.09 -9.57 17.69
C ALA A 51 30.52 -10.05 17.97
N MET A 52 31.10 -9.62 19.09
CA MET A 52 32.42 -10.10 19.53
C MET A 52 32.38 -11.56 20.05
N ARG A 53 31.25 -11.98 20.65
CA ARG A 53 31.09 -13.34 21.20
C ARG A 53 30.78 -14.35 20.11
N GLN A 54 29.98 -13.98 19.10
CA GLN A 54 29.51 -14.87 18.05
C GLN A 54 29.64 -14.24 16.64
N PRO A 55 30.85 -13.88 16.21
CA PRO A 55 31.08 -13.08 15.01
C PRO A 55 30.55 -13.74 13.73
N GLN A 56 30.57 -15.06 13.64
CA GLN A 56 30.14 -15.83 12.47
C GLN A 56 28.66 -16.24 12.49
N ALA A 57 27.95 -15.99 13.59
CA ALA A 57 26.51 -16.28 13.63
C ALA A 57 25.75 -15.38 12.64
N LEU A 58 24.68 -15.91 12.04
CA LEU A 58 23.81 -15.14 11.18
C LEU A 58 23.20 -13.98 11.98
N ALA A 59 23.28 -12.76 11.46
CA ALA A 59 22.65 -11.59 12.03
C ALA A 59 21.40 -11.19 11.23
N VAL A 60 21.53 -11.07 9.90
CA VAL A 60 20.41 -10.72 9.03
C VAL A 60 20.52 -11.42 7.67
N ALA A 61 19.39 -11.87 7.16
CA ALA A 61 19.28 -12.43 5.81
C ALA A 61 18.12 -11.79 5.05
N ASP A 62 18.33 -11.56 3.76
CA ASP A 62 17.28 -11.22 2.81
C ASP A 62 17.41 -12.07 1.53
N ALA A 63 16.68 -11.74 0.47
CA ALA A 63 16.71 -12.51 -0.77
C ALA A 63 18.11 -12.60 -1.42
N HIS A 64 18.97 -11.59 -1.20
CA HIS A 64 20.25 -11.39 -1.88
C HIS A 64 21.46 -11.49 -0.94
N TYR A 65 21.31 -11.19 0.34
CA TYR A 65 22.39 -11.07 1.30
C TYR A 65 22.15 -11.92 2.54
N CYS A 66 23.23 -12.52 3.04
CA CYS A 66 23.29 -13.14 4.36
C CYS A 66 24.50 -12.55 5.07
N LEU A 67 24.26 -11.72 6.07
CA LEU A 67 25.31 -11.08 6.85
C LEU A 67 25.42 -11.72 8.22
N ASN A 68 26.63 -12.07 8.62
CA ASN A 68 26.92 -12.46 9.99
C ASN A 68 27.07 -11.23 10.91
N TYR A 69 27.17 -11.45 12.21
CA TYR A 69 27.30 -10.37 13.19
C TYR A 69 28.53 -9.49 12.95
N GLN A 70 29.66 -10.05 12.57
CA GLN A 70 30.88 -9.32 12.26
C GLN A 70 30.70 -8.41 11.03
N GLN A 71 30.10 -8.92 9.98
CA GLN A 71 29.88 -8.15 8.75
C GLN A 71 28.89 -7.01 8.97
N LEU A 72 27.79 -7.27 9.72
CA LEU A 72 26.82 -6.24 10.06
C LEU A 72 27.42 -5.17 10.97
N LEU A 73 28.25 -5.58 11.95
CA LEU A 73 28.97 -4.66 12.83
C LEU A 73 29.90 -3.75 12.01
N ALA A 74 30.69 -4.32 11.11
CA ALA A 74 31.60 -3.53 10.27
C ALA A 74 30.86 -2.47 9.46
N ARG A 75 29.76 -2.82 8.83
CA ARG A 75 28.90 -1.88 8.06
C ARG A 75 28.26 -0.80 8.94
N ALA A 76 27.74 -1.19 10.11
CA ALA A 76 27.19 -0.23 11.05
C ALA A 76 28.26 0.79 11.52
N LEU A 77 29.48 0.33 11.84
CA LEU A 77 30.57 1.22 12.24
C LEU A 77 31.07 2.11 11.10
N SER A 78 31.11 1.62 9.87
CA SER A 78 31.46 2.43 8.69
C SER A 78 30.45 3.56 8.50
N LEU A 79 29.16 3.25 8.54
CA LEU A 79 28.12 4.25 8.41
C LEU A 79 28.12 5.24 9.60
N ALA A 80 28.31 4.76 10.83
CA ALA A 80 28.44 5.61 12.02
C ALA A 80 29.59 6.60 11.88
N LYS A 81 30.74 6.17 11.30
CA LYS A 81 31.86 7.06 11.02
C LYS A 81 31.51 8.17 10.04
N VAL A 82 30.78 7.84 8.97
CA VAL A 82 30.31 8.85 8.01
C VAL A 82 29.34 9.83 8.67
N LEU A 83 28.34 9.34 9.40
CA LEU A 83 27.38 10.20 10.13
C LEU A 83 28.11 11.13 11.11
N GLN A 84 29.10 10.62 11.84
CA GLN A 84 29.95 11.43 12.73
C GLN A 84 30.70 12.52 11.96
N GLN A 85 31.30 12.19 10.82
CA GLN A 85 32.02 13.14 9.98
C GLN A 85 31.11 14.22 9.40
N GLN A 86 29.84 13.88 9.14
CA GLN A 86 28.80 14.83 8.72
C GLN A 86 28.25 15.64 9.91
N GLY A 87 28.75 15.41 11.13
CA GLY A 87 28.43 16.18 12.32
C GLY A 87 27.26 15.67 13.13
N VAL A 88 26.80 14.42 12.96
CA VAL A 88 25.82 13.79 13.85
C VAL A 88 26.49 13.54 15.21
N VAL A 89 25.84 13.99 16.26
CA VAL A 89 26.28 13.81 17.66
C VAL A 89 25.20 13.13 18.50
N ALA A 90 25.57 12.75 19.72
CA ALA A 90 24.62 12.15 20.67
C ALA A 90 23.38 13.04 20.87
N GLY A 91 22.19 12.43 20.86
CA GLY A 91 20.89 13.09 20.96
C GLY A 91 20.32 13.63 19.64
N ASP A 92 21.10 13.80 18.59
CA ASP A 92 20.57 14.18 17.25
C ASP A 92 19.59 13.14 16.72
N VAL A 93 18.52 13.58 16.06
CA VAL A 93 17.54 12.68 15.44
C VAL A 93 17.97 12.37 14.00
N VAL A 94 18.06 11.08 13.70
CA VAL A 94 18.29 10.54 12.35
C VAL A 94 17.03 9.82 11.90
N ALA A 95 16.39 10.37 10.88
CA ALA A 95 15.18 9.81 10.27
C ALA A 95 15.54 8.72 9.25
N VAL A 96 14.80 7.61 9.25
CA VAL A 96 15.02 6.46 8.36
C VAL A 96 13.73 6.06 7.66
N ASN A 97 13.72 6.13 6.33
CA ASN A 97 12.60 5.77 5.47
C ASN A 97 13.05 4.75 4.42
N LEU A 98 13.28 3.52 4.88
CA LEU A 98 13.73 2.40 4.06
C LEU A 98 12.76 1.22 4.15
N ALA A 99 12.77 0.37 3.13
CA ALA A 99 12.11 -0.93 3.18
C ALA A 99 12.78 -1.86 4.21
N ASN A 100 12.10 -2.94 4.58
CA ASN A 100 12.70 -3.99 5.38
C ASN A 100 13.93 -4.57 4.65
N GLY A 101 15.09 -4.54 5.32
CA GLY A 101 16.33 -5.02 4.76
C GLY A 101 17.47 -4.90 5.78
N TRP A 102 18.61 -5.48 5.47
CA TRP A 102 19.80 -5.40 6.31
C TRP A 102 20.28 -3.94 6.50
N GLN A 103 20.03 -3.07 5.51
CA GLN A 103 20.39 -1.64 5.55
C GLN A 103 19.65 -0.92 6.69
N ALA A 104 18.37 -1.19 6.87
CA ALA A 104 17.60 -0.61 7.98
C ALA A 104 18.16 -1.05 9.34
N CYS A 105 18.54 -2.33 9.46
CA CYS A 105 19.17 -2.85 10.69
C CYS A 105 20.55 -2.22 10.95
N ALA A 106 21.38 -2.09 9.93
CA ALA A 106 22.69 -1.45 10.03
C ALA A 106 22.59 0.03 10.41
N LEU A 107 21.57 0.73 9.90
CA LEU A 107 21.27 2.11 10.26
C LEU A 107 20.85 2.27 11.73
N ASP A 108 19.93 1.43 12.19
CA ASP A 108 19.55 1.42 13.61
C ASP A 108 20.79 1.30 14.52
N LEU A 109 21.68 0.38 14.18
CA LEU A 109 22.92 0.15 14.93
C LEU A 109 23.91 1.32 14.79
N ALA A 110 24.08 1.86 13.58
CA ALA A 110 24.99 2.98 13.33
C ALA A 110 24.58 4.24 14.10
N VAL A 111 23.28 4.54 14.14
CA VAL A 111 22.74 5.68 14.89
C VAL A 111 22.91 5.45 16.38
N ALA A 112 22.62 4.24 16.87
CA ALA A 112 22.81 3.88 18.26
C ALA A 112 24.28 3.95 18.70
N ALA A 113 25.25 3.61 17.81
CA ALA A 113 26.69 3.71 18.08
C ALA A 113 27.17 5.14 18.37
N LEU A 114 26.44 6.13 17.89
CA LEU A 114 26.72 7.55 18.13
C LEU A 114 25.97 8.14 19.33
N GLY A 115 25.13 7.36 20.01
CA GLY A 115 24.20 7.88 21.01
C GLY A 115 23.13 8.82 20.41
N ALA A 116 22.97 8.79 19.11
CA ALA A 116 21.93 9.51 18.40
C ALA A 116 20.60 8.74 18.44
N VAL A 117 19.50 9.40 18.08
CA VAL A 117 18.16 8.87 18.20
C VAL A 117 17.60 8.51 16.82
N VAL A 118 17.24 7.27 16.61
CA VAL A 118 16.66 6.85 15.32
C VAL A 118 15.15 7.14 15.29
N LEU A 119 14.67 7.71 14.18
CA LEU A 119 13.25 7.88 13.85
C LEU A 119 12.94 7.07 12.58
N PRO A 120 12.64 5.78 12.69
CA PRO A 120 12.17 5.02 11.54
C PRO A 120 10.68 5.31 11.28
N PHE A 121 10.32 5.46 10.02
CA PHE A 121 8.93 5.54 9.60
C PHE A 121 8.70 4.82 8.27
N PRO A 122 7.52 4.19 8.08
CA PRO A 122 7.26 3.33 6.93
C PRO A 122 7.43 4.05 5.60
N ILE A 123 7.95 3.35 4.59
CA ILE A 123 7.96 3.82 3.21
C ILE A 123 6.53 4.04 2.70
N GLY A 124 6.36 4.94 1.72
CA GLY A 124 5.05 5.24 1.16
C GLY A 124 4.29 6.37 1.85
N ARG A 125 4.87 6.99 2.89
CA ARG A 125 4.33 8.22 3.47
C ARG A 125 4.36 9.34 2.44
N LYS A 126 3.24 10.07 2.32
CA LYS A 126 3.09 11.18 1.39
C LYS A 126 3.78 12.46 1.90
N LYS A 127 3.87 13.46 1.03
CA LYS A 127 4.58 14.73 1.27
C LYS A 127 4.19 15.41 2.59
N HIS A 128 2.89 15.49 2.89
CA HIS A 128 2.40 16.14 4.12
C HIS A 128 2.87 15.42 5.39
N GLU A 129 2.71 14.11 5.45
CA GLU A 129 3.09 13.29 6.62
C GLU A 129 4.61 13.26 6.81
N SER A 130 5.37 13.12 5.72
CA SER A 130 6.84 13.14 5.76
C SER A 130 7.34 14.48 6.26
N ARG A 131 6.77 15.60 5.78
CA ARG A 131 7.07 16.94 6.27
C ARG A 131 6.80 17.07 7.77
N SER A 132 5.60 16.68 8.22
CA SER A 132 5.21 16.78 9.63
C SER A 132 6.17 15.98 10.54
N LEU A 133 6.50 14.74 10.18
CA LEU A 133 7.42 13.90 10.95
C LEU A 133 8.83 14.51 11.03
N LEU A 134 9.39 14.95 9.90
CA LEU A 134 10.75 15.51 9.83
C LEU A 134 10.85 16.85 10.54
N GLN A 135 9.83 17.70 10.40
CA GLN A 135 9.78 19.03 11.03
C GLN A 135 9.64 18.92 12.55
N ARG A 136 8.68 18.12 13.02
CA ARG A 136 8.40 17.96 14.45
C ARG A 136 9.50 17.21 15.20
N SER A 137 10.17 16.26 14.54
CA SER A 137 11.30 15.55 15.13
C SER A 137 12.59 16.39 15.14
N GLY A 138 12.66 17.47 14.38
CA GLY A 138 13.88 18.23 14.20
C GLY A 138 15.01 17.38 13.56
N ALA A 139 14.65 16.38 12.73
CA ALA A 139 15.62 15.45 12.18
C ALA A 139 16.77 16.16 11.49
N LYS A 140 18.00 15.87 11.92
CA LYS A 140 19.24 16.44 11.36
C LYS A 140 19.69 15.70 10.11
N ALA A 141 19.44 14.40 10.08
CA ALA A 141 19.74 13.52 8.95
C ALA A 141 18.49 12.76 8.49
N LEU A 142 18.39 12.49 7.19
CA LEU A 142 17.42 11.57 6.60
C LEU A 142 18.14 10.56 5.71
N VAL A 143 17.84 9.29 5.94
CA VAL A 143 18.24 8.20 5.05
C VAL A 143 16.97 7.61 4.43
N CYS A 144 16.83 7.65 3.12
CA CYS A 144 15.62 7.17 2.47
C CYS A 144 15.89 6.47 1.13
N ALA A 145 14.93 5.67 0.68
CA ALA A 145 14.92 5.15 -0.68
C ALA A 145 14.55 6.26 -1.66
N ARG A 146 15.21 6.31 -2.82
CA ARG A 146 14.88 7.28 -3.86
C ARG A 146 13.48 7.04 -4.42
N TRP A 147 13.18 5.80 -4.74
CA TRP A 147 11.92 5.43 -5.37
C TRP A 147 11.04 4.64 -4.42
N VAL A 148 9.79 5.06 -4.30
CA VAL A 148 8.75 4.34 -3.59
C VAL A 148 7.62 4.07 -4.58
N GLY A 149 7.62 2.89 -5.16
CA GLY A 149 6.81 2.63 -6.36
C GLY A 149 7.26 3.51 -7.51
N GLU A 150 6.35 4.31 -8.07
CA GLU A 150 6.65 5.25 -9.16
C GLU A 150 7.02 6.67 -8.66
N SER A 151 6.96 6.90 -7.36
CA SER A 151 7.19 8.23 -6.79
C SER A 151 8.66 8.44 -6.48
N ASP A 152 9.27 9.51 -6.99
CA ASP A 152 10.61 9.96 -6.60
C ASP A 152 10.53 10.65 -5.23
N TYR A 153 10.80 9.86 -4.19
CA TYR A 153 10.74 10.32 -2.82
C TYR A 153 11.88 11.31 -2.50
N GLY A 154 13.06 11.11 -3.09
CA GLY A 154 14.19 12.01 -2.94
C GLY A 154 13.88 13.42 -3.48
N ALA A 155 13.32 13.51 -4.68
CA ALA A 155 12.89 14.78 -5.26
C ALA A 155 11.78 15.46 -4.42
N MET A 156 10.83 14.68 -3.91
CA MET A 156 9.78 15.18 -3.00
C MET A 156 10.36 15.82 -1.73
N ILE A 157 11.42 15.23 -1.16
CA ILE A 157 12.10 15.81 0.01
C ILE A 157 12.87 17.08 -0.36
N ASP A 158 13.50 17.14 -1.54
CA ASP A 158 14.18 18.36 -2.01
C ASP A 158 13.21 19.53 -2.17
N GLU A 159 12.01 19.28 -2.68
CA GLU A 159 10.94 20.29 -2.74
C GLU A 159 10.52 20.84 -1.37
N LEU A 160 10.71 20.05 -0.30
CA LEU A 160 10.44 20.47 1.08
C LEU A 160 11.61 21.25 1.71
N GLY A 161 12.75 21.34 1.05
CA GLY A 161 14.03 21.83 1.60
C GLY A 161 13.94 23.06 2.50
N ALA A 162 13.30 24.15 2.04
CA ALA A 162 13.14 25.37 2.83
C ALA A 162 12.24 25.20 4.08
N GLN A 163 11.38 24.19 4.11
CA GLN A 163 10.48 23.89 5.21
C GLN A 163 11.11 22.96 6.25
N LEU A 164 12.30 22.41 5.98
CA LEU A 164 13.02 21.47 6.82
C LEU A 164 14.40 22.03 7.22
N PRO A 165 14.48 23.14 7.95
CA PRO A 165 15.74 23.83 8.23
C PRO A 165 16.71 23.03 9.11
N ALA A 166 16.22 22.06 9.88
CA ALA A 166 17.05 21.17 10.68
C ALA A 166 17.74 20.08 9.82
N LEU A 167 17.13 19.69 8.70
CA LEU A 167 17.60 18.60 7.84
C LEU A 167 18.81 19.03 7.02
N ARG A 168 20.00 18.64 7.46
CA ARG A 168 21.28 19.03 6.82
C ARG A 168 21.96 17.90 6.09
N ILE A 169 21.71 16.65 6.49
CA ILE A 169 22.36 15.46 5.97
C ILE A 169 21.30 14.63 5.26
N ARG A 170 21.55 14.34 3.97
CA ARG A 170 20.63 13.59 3.13
C ARG A 170 21.39 12.44 2.50
N ILE A 171 20.90 11.21 2.73
CA ILE A 171 21.50 9.97 2.26
C ILE A 171 20.42 9.19 1.49
N LEU A 172 20.75 8.75 0.29
CA LEU A 172 19.82 8.16 -0.64
C LEU A 172 20.20 6.73 -0.99
N GLN A 173 19.25 5.84 -0.91
CA GLN A 173 19.35 4.48 -1.48
C GLN A 173 18.80 4.51 -2.90
N GLY A 174 19.67 4.18 -3.87
CA GLY A 174 19.36 4.23 -5.30
C GLY A 174 20.09 5.36 -6.03
N PRO A 175 19.73 5.66 -7.30
CA PRO A 175 20.42 6.67 -8.08
C PRO A 175 20.49 8.01 -7.36
N CYS A 176 21.69 8.53 -7.15
CA CYS A 176 21.94 9.69 -6.32
C CYS A 176 21.39 10.99 -6.93
N LEU A 177 21.03 11.95 -6.10
CA LEU A 177 20.67 13.32 -6.44
C LEU A 177 21.81 14.26 -6.04
N ASP A 178 21.90 15.43 -6.68
CA ASP A 178 22.89 16.43 -6.32
C ASP A 178 22.75 16.87 -4.86
N GLY A 179 23.85 16.85 -4.13
CA GLY A 179 23.89 17.18 -2.71
C GLY A 179 23.43 16.08 -1.75
N TRP A 180 23.14 14.88 -2.26
CA TRP A 180 22.88 13.69 -1.46
C TRP A 180 24.09 12.76 -1.42
N LEU A 181 24.23 12.05 -0.32
CA LEU A 181 25.21 10.96 -0.22
C LEU A 181 24.58 9.66 -0.71
N ASP A 182 25.34 8.85 -1.43
CA ASP A 182 24.91 7.55 -1.92
C ASP A 182 25.12 6.49 -0.84
N LEU A 183 24.02 5.94 -0.32
CA LEU A 183 24.03 4.95 0.77
C LEU A 183 24.88 3.72 0.42
N GLU A 184 24.85 3.28 -0.84
CA GLU A 184 25.55 2.06 -1.25
C GLU A 184 27.07 2.20 -1.21
N GLN A 185 27.59 3.42 -1.25
CA GLN A 185 29.03 3.71 -1.14
C GLN A 185 29.54 3.86 0.30
N LEU A 186 28.65 3.85 1.30
CA LEU A 186 29.01 4.15 2.69
C LEU A 186 29.27 2.90 3.55
N TRP A 187 29.00 1.70 3.03
CA TRP A 187 29.03 0.47 3.82
C TRP A 187 30.43 -0.08 4.12
N ASP A 188 31.39 0.13 3.22
CA ASP A 188 32.73 -0.49 3.26
C ASP A 188 33.84 0.55 3.54
N GLY A 189 33.49 1.68 4.13
CA GLY A 189 34.39 2.77 4.47
C GLY A 189 35.16 2.56 5.79
N PRO A 190 35.95 3.59 6.22
CA PRO A 190 36.59 3.57 7.53
C PRO A 190 35.59 3.44 8.67
N GLN A 191 35.90 2.59 9.65
CA GLN A 191 35.04 2.30 10.76
C GLN A 191 35.22 3.31 11.91
N LEU A 192 34.13 3.57 12.65
CA LEU A 192 34.16 4.30 13.90
C LEU A 192 34.96 3.50 14.95
N ALA A 193 35.91 4.13 15.61
CA ALA A 193 36.51 3.59 16.83
C ALA A 193 35.47 3.60 17.96
N TYR A 194 35.10 2.44 18.47
CA TYR A 194 34.02 2.31 19.45
C TYR A 194 34.49 1.67 20.74
N GLU A 195 34.13 2.28 21.86
CA GLU A 195 34.28 1.72 23.21
C GLU A 195 32.90 1.46 23.80
N ALA A 196 32.66 0.23 24.28
CA ALA A 196 31.37 -0.14 24.83
C ALA A 196 31.09 0.56 26.17
N GLY A 197 29.86 1.04 26.38
CA GLY A 197 29.39 1.59 27.65
C GLY A 197 29.60 3.08 27.82
N TRP A 198 29.94 3.84 26.77
CA TRP A 198 30.07 5.30 26.85
C TRP A 198 28.73 6.05 26.76
N ILE A 199 27.67 5.37 26.24
CA ILE A 199 26.33 5.92 26.04
C ILE A 199 25.48 5.65 27.28
N ASP A 200 24.75 6.67 27.76
CA ASP A 200 23.79 6.51 28.85
C ASP A 200 22.61 5.61 28.45
N ALA A 201 22.49 4.49 29.12
CA ALA A 201 21.43 3.51 28.84
C ALA A 201 20.02 4.02 29.21
N ASP A 202 19.89 5.02 30.06
CA ASP A 202 18.62 5.69 30.35
C ASP A 202 18.30 6.80 29.35
N GLY A 203 19.28 7.19 28.50
CA GLY A 203 19.12 8.19 27.46
C GLY A 203 18.21 7.71 26.31
N PRO A 204 17.73 8.67 25.47
CA PRO A 204 16.85 8.38 24.35
C PRO A 204 17.61 7.59 23.25
N ALA A 205 16.98 6.55 22.75
CA ALA A 205 17.53 5.69 21.69
C ALA A 205 16.69 5.72 20.41
N ARG A 206 15.37 5.85 20.56
CA ARG A 206 14.44 5.71 19.42
C ARG A 206 13.20 6.57 19.62
N LEU A 207 12.75 7.20 18.53
CA LEU A 207 11.41 7.73 18.39
C LEU A 207 10.54 6.75 17.62
N ILE A 208 9.38 6.40 18.15
CA ILE A 208 8.38 5.57 17.48
C ILE A 208 7.23 6.46 17.07
N ALA A 209 6.98 6.56 15.75
CA ALA A 209 5.81 7.25 15.25
C ALA A 209 4.58 6.35 15.42
N SER A 210 3.56 6.81 16.14
CA SER A 210 2.31 6.06 16.29
C SER A 210 1.55 5.97 14.96
N SER A 211 0.76 4.92 14.81
CA SER A 211 -0.08 4.70 13.62
C SER A 211 -1.44 5.40 13.67
N GLY A 212 -1.58 6.49 14.46
CA GLY A 212 -2.86 7.17 14.68
C GLY A 212 -3.54 7.56 13.36
N SER A 213 -4.78 7.14 13.19
CA SER A 213 -5.60 7.38 12.00
C SER A 213 -6.39 8.70 12.04
N GLU A 214 -6.38 9.44 13.17
CA GLU A 214 -7.29 10.59 13.39
C GLU A 214 -6.59 11.92 13.66
N SER A 215 -5.27 11.91 13.88
CA SER A 215 -4.45 13.09 14.13
C SER A 215 -3.02 12.85 13.66
N GLU A 216 -2.21 13.90 13.69
CA GLU A 216 -0.78 13.77 13.42
C GLU A 216 -0.14 12.68 14.32
N PRO A 217 0.75 11.82 13.76
CA PRO A 217 1.38 10.74 14.50
C PRO A 217 2.09 11.25 15.75
N LYS A 218 1.85 10.63 16.92
CA LYS A 218 2.64 10.90 18.13
C LYS A 218 4.07 10.41 17.92
N LEU A 219 5.06 11.15 18.41
CA LEU A 219 6.45 10.72 18.47
C LEU A 219 6.74 10.25 19.90
N VAL A 220 6.88 8.96 20.10
CA VAL A 220 7.09 8.35 21.42
C VAL A 220 8.55 8.04 21.63
N ALA A 221 9.19 8.62 22.63
CA ALA A 221 10.61 8.46 22.92
C ALA A 221 10.87 7.27 23.84
N TYR A 222 11.77 6.38 23.45
CA TYR A 222 12.22 5.23 24.21
C TYR A 222 13.70 5.35 24.57
N SER A 223 14.05 4.92 25.80
CA SER A 223 15.45 4.75 26.22
C SER A 223 16.03 3.42 25.74
N HIS A 224 17.37 3.30 25.74
CA HIS A 224 18.04 2.03 25.49
C HIS A 224 17.59 0.94 26.47
N ASN A 225 17.52 1.26 27.77
CA ASN A 225 17.02 0.33 28.79
C ASN A 225 15.57 -0.10 28.55
N GLY A 226 14.69 0.81 28.13
CA GLY A 226 13.29 0.50 27.82
C GLY A 226 13.15 -0.46 26.64
N LEU A 227 14.03 -0.35 25.64
CA LEU A 227 14.06 -1.24 24.48
C LEU A 227 14.67 -2.62 24.83
N LEU A 228 15.81 -2.64 25.52
CA LEU A 228 16.56 -3.87 25.80
C LEU A 228 16.02 -4.65 27.00
N GLY A 229 15.53 -3.98 28.02
CA GLY A 229 15.03 -4.62 29.25
C GLY A 229 13.59 -5.10 29.11
N GLY A 230 12.65 -4.16 29.04
CA GLY A 230 11.23 -4.49 29.05
C GLY A 230 10.77 -5.23 27.81
N GLN A 231 11.17 -4.77 26.62
CA GLN A 231 10.75 -5.42 25.38
C GLN A 231 11.46 -6.76 25.13
N ALA A 232 12.69 -6.94 25.60
CA ALA A 232 13.38 -8.22 25.43
C ALA A 232 12.75 -9.34 26.26
N ALA A 233 12.29 -9.07 27.48
CA ALA A 233 11.57 -10.04 28.31
C ALA A 233 10.30 -10.57 27.65
N TYR A 234 9.68 -9.79 26.78
CA TYR A 234 8.54 -10.21 25.95
C TYR A 234 8.91 -11.38 25.02
N LEU A 235 10.09 -11.33 24.38
CA LEU A 235 10.52 -12.40 23.46
C LEU A 235 10.96 -13.67 24.19
N ASP A 236 11.53 -13.55 25.39
CA ASP A 236 11.96 -14.72 26.19
C ASP A 236 10.79 -15.67 26.48
N SER A 237 9.61 -15.12 26.71
CA SER A 237 8.39 -15.91 26.97
C SER A 237 7.81 -16.61 25.73
N LEU A 238 8.28 -16.28 24.54
CA LEU A 238 7.80 -16.83 23.26
C LEU A 238 8.71 -17.91 22.66
N SER A 239 9.87 -18.21 23.29
CA SER A 239 10.80 -19.24 22.83
C SER A 239 10.71 -20.49 23.70
N GLN A 240 10.58 -21.68 23.09
CA GLN A 240 10.52 -22.97 23.80
C GLN A 240 11.84 -23.74 23.73
N SER A 241 12.59 -23.60 22.64
CA SER A 241 13.71 -24.46 22.35
C SER A 241 15.03 -24.05 23.02
N GLY A 242 15.11 -22.84 23.54
CA GLY A 242 16.38 -22.23 23.99
C GLY A 242 17.39 -22.01 22.86
N ALA A 243 17.01 -22.32 21.59
CA ALA A 243 17.82 -22.04 20.42
C ALA A 243 17.77 -20.55 20.07
N PRO A 244 18.79 -20.00 19.39
CA PRO A 244 18.77 -18.62 18.94
C PRO A 244 17.56 -18.35 18.05
N VAL A 245 16.80 -17.29 18.36
CA VAL A 245 15.62 -16.86 17.61
C VAL A 245 16.02 -16.47 16.19
N ARG A 246 15.30 -16.99 15.20
CA ARG A 246 15.35 -16.54 13.81
C ARG A 246 13.99 -15.95 13.45
N ALA A 247 13.89 -14.64 13.50
CA ALA A 247 12.63 -13.93 13.36
C ALA A 247 12.44 -13.39 11.94
N LEU A 248 11.24 -13.59 11.37
CA LEU A 248 10.82 -12.94 10.13
C LEU A 248 9.67 -11.97 10.43
N PHE A 249 9.86 -10.70 10.09
CA PHE A 249 8.84 -9.66 10.24
C PHE A 249 8.17 -9.40 8.89
N CYS A 250 6.91 -9.77 8.75
CA CYS A 250 6.08 -9.43 7.59
C CYS A 250 5.62 -7.97 7.63
N VAL A 251 5.64 -7.35 8.81
CA VAL A 251 5.31 -5.94 9.03
C VAL A 251 6.53 -5.05 8.82
N PRO A 252 6.36 -3.74 8.51
CA PRO A 252 7.49 -2.82 8.41
C PRO A 252 8.30 -2.75 9.72
N LEU A 253 9.63 -2.86 9.63
CA LEU A 253 10.54 -2.67 10.78
C LEU A 253 10.42 -1.27 11.38
N ALA A 254 9.98 -0.31 10.58
CA ALA A 254 9.69 1.06 10.99
C ALA A 254 8.35 1.23 11.74
N SER A 255 7.53 0.19 11.87
CA SER A 255 6.29 0.22 12.66
C SER A 255 6.56 0.00 14.16
N PRO A 256 5.63 0.38 15.06
CA PRO A 256 5.76 0.05 16.47
C PRO A 256 5.98 -1.45 16.73
N PHE A 257 5.31 -2.31 15.99
CA PHE A 257 5.45 -3.76 16.11
C PHE A 257 6.80 -4.25 15.56
N GLY A 258 7.24 -3.71 14.42
CA GLY A 258 8.54 -4.04 13.82
C GLY A 258 9.74 -3.51 14.61
N SER A 259 9.55 -2.53 15.49
CA SER A 259 10.63 -1.93 16.27
C SER A 259 11.34 -2.90 17.23
N LEU A 260 10.71 -4.04 17.52
CA LEU A 260 11.28 -5.14 18.29
C LEU A 260 12.45 -5.85 17.57
N ALA A 261 12.55 -5.73 16.26
CA ALA A 261 13.47 -6.52 15.45
C ALA A 261 14.94 -6.29 15.83
N THR A 262 15.47 -5.09 15.62
CA THR A 262 16.90 -4.82 15.84
C THR A 262 17.24 -4.82 17.33
N SER A 263 16.41 -4.19 18.17
CA SER A 263 16.69 -4.05 19.59
C SER A 263 16.55 -5.36 20.36
N CYS A 264 15.44 -6.07 20.20
CA CYS A 264 15.16 -7.24 21.02
C CYS A 264 15.75 -8.52 20.40
N VAL A 265 15.53 -8.78 19.11
CA VAL A 265 16.01 -10.02 18.49
C VAL A 265 17.54 -10.04 18.37
N MET A 266 18.12 -8.95 17.82
CA MET A 266 19.56 -8.94 17.54
C MET A 266 20.37 -8.44 18.73
N ALA A 267 20.06 -7.26 19.27
CA ALA A 267 20.90 -6.63 20.28
C ALA A 267 20.70 -7.22 21.70
N ALA A 268 19.52 -7.70 22.07
CA ALA A 268 19.27 -8.30 23.37
C ALA A 268 19.49 -9.81 23.38
N GLN A 269 18.93 -10.55 22.39
CA GLN A 269 18.93 -12.02 22.41
C GLN A 269 20.00 -12.67 21.54
N GLY A 270 20.68 -11.92 20.67
CA GLY A 270 21.68 -12.49 19.78
C GLY A 270 21.09 -13.39 18.68
N GLY A 271 19.83 -13.17 18.35
CA GLY A 271 19.12 -13.89 17.29
C GLY A 271 19.38 -13.32 15.89
N ALA A 272 18.74 -13.88 14.88
CA ALA A 272 18.84 -13.46 13.49
C ALA A 272 17.52 -12.90 12.96
N LEU A 273 17.62 -11.91 12.08
CA LEU A 273 16.48 -11.39 11.34
C LEU A 273 16.46 -11.93 9.90
N VAL A 274 15.28 -12.32 9.46
CA VAL A 274 15.01 -12.57 8.06
C VAL A 274 14.07 -11.45 7.58
N THR A 275 14.45 -10.78 6.52
CA THR A 275 13.72 -9.61 6.03
C THR A 275 13.26 -9.81 4.59
N LEU A 276 12.06 -9.33 4.30
CA LEU A 276 11.52 -9.24 2.95
C LEU A 276 11.10 -7.79 2.70
N PRO A 277 11.43 -7.21 1.55
CA PRO A 277 11.16 -5.80 1.27
C PRO A 277 9.66 -5.51 1.16
N ARG A 278 8.86 -6.51 0.86
CA ARG A 278 7.39 -6.48 0.79
C ARG A 278 6.82 -7.83 1.25
N PHE A 279 5.59 -7.80 1.72
CA PHE A 279 4.87 -9.01 2.04
C PHE A 279 4.38 -9.71 0.75
N ASP A 280 4.74 -10.97 0.61
CA ASP A 280 4.21 -11.90 -0.38
C ASP A 280 4.11 -13.27 0.31
N PRO A 281 2.93 -13.91 0.35
CA PRO A 281 2.72 -15.15 1.09
C PRO A 281 3.67 -16.28 0.69
N ASP A 282 3.89 -16.43 -0.62
CA ASP A 282 4.73 -17.50 -1.15
C ASP A 282 6.22 -17.27 -0.85
N GLU A 283 6.68 -16.02 -0.95
CA GLU A 283 8.05 -15.65 -0.58
C GLU A 283 8.29 -15.82 0.93
N VAL A 284 7.32 -15.47 1.77
CA VAL A 284 7.39 -15.71 3.22
C VAL A 284 7.54 -17.19 3.51
N LEU A 285 6.72 -18.05 2.90
CA LEU A 285 6.80 -19.50 3.09
C LEU A 285 8.14 -20.08 2.61
N ARG A 286 8.66 -19.61 1.47
CA ARG A 286 10.00 -20.00 0.99
C ARG A 286 11.10 -19.56 1.95
N ALA A 287 11.00 -18.32 2.47
CA ALA A 287 11.97 -17.79 3.43
C ALA A 287 11.95 -18.54 4.77
N VAL A 288 10.75 -18.92 5.26
CA VAL A 288 10.59 -19.75 6.47
C VAL A 288 11.40 -21.05 6.35
N VAL A 289 11.31 -21.71 5.20
CA VAL A 289 12.06 -22.96 4.96
C VAL A 289 13.56 -22.69 4.78
N ARG A 290 13.90 -21.76 3.89
CA ARG A 290 15.28 -21.49 3.49
C ARG A 290 16.15 -21.08 4.67
N TYR A 291 15.63 -20.20 5.53
CA TYR A 291 16.37 -19.64 6.65
C TYR A 291 16.06 -20.28 8.00
N GLN A 292 15.21 -21.32 8.01
CA GLN A 292 14.81 -22.02 9.24
C GLN A 292 14.25 -21.03 10.27
N VAL A 293 13.27 -20.22 9.85
CA VAL A 293 12.63 -19.23 10.70
C VAL A 293 11.91 -19.92 11.86
N THR A 294 12.14 -19.42 13.07
CA THR A 294 11.51 -19.93 14.30
C THR A 294 10.29 -19.10 14.72
N HIS A 295 10.32 -17.79 14.46
CA HIS A 295 9.27 -16.86 14.86
C HIS A 295 8.86 -15.98 13.68
N LEU A 296 7.56 -15.97 13.37
CA LEU A 296 6.99 -15.15 12.30
C LEU A 296 6.10 -14.05 12.90
N TYR A 297 6.36 -12.79 12.55
CA TYR A 297 5.59 -11.63 13.00
C TYR A 297 4.73 -11.10 11.86
N ALA A 298 3.40 -11.23 11.99
CA ALA A 298 2.46 -10.89 10.91
C ALA A 298 1.15 -10.34 11.47
N GLY A 299 0.49 -9.45 10.73
CA GLY A 299 -0.90 -9.08 11.03
C GLY A 299 -1.89 -10.21 10.74
N PRO A 300 -3.09 -10.24 11.35
CA PRO A 300 -4.09 -11.30 11.12
C PRO A 300 -4.37 -11.57 9.66
N ASN A 301 -4.63 -10.55 8.85
CA ASN A 301 -4.88 -10.68 7.41
C ASN A 301 -3.71 -11.32 6.66
N MET A 302 -2.46 -11.01 7.07
CA MET A 302 -1.27 -11.63 6.48
C MET A 302 -1.22 -13.12 6.80
N VAL A 303 -1.60 -13.51 8.03
CA VAL A 303 -1.70 -14.92 8.43
C VAL A 303 -2.74 -15.65 7.58
N ASP A 304 -3.91 -15.05 7.38
CA ASP A 304 -4.96 -15.63 6.53
C ASP A 304 -4.51 -15.79 5.08
N MET A 305 -3.79 -14.80 4.53
CA MET A 305 -3.18 -14.91 3.19
C MET A 305 -2.14 -16.02 3.11
N LEU A 306 -1.33 -16.23 4.15
CA LEU A 306 -0.40 -17.36 4.22
C LEU A 306 -1.13 -18.70 4.22
N LEU A 307 -2.22 -18.81 4.98
CA LEU A 307 -3.03 -20.03 5.04
C LEU A 307 -3.74 -20.32 3.71
N ALA A 308 -4.08 -19.29 2.94
CA ALA A 308 -4.69 -19.41 1.62
C ALA A 308 -3.67 -19.71 0.49
N SER A 309 -2.36 -19.66 0.76
CA SER A 309 -1.33 -19.86 -0.27
C SER A 309 -1.42 -21.25 -0.90
N PRO A 310 -1.40 -21.35 -2.24
CA PRO A 310 -1.35 -22.63 -2.94
C PRO A 310 -0.14 -23.50 -2.54
N LEU A 311 1.00 -22.88 -2.22
CA LEU A 311 2.20 -23.61 -1.78
C LEU A 311 1.94 -24.38 -0.49
N LEU A 312 1.18 -23.81 0.43
CA LEU A 312 0.86 -24.42 1.70
C LEU A 312 -0.17 -25.54 1.54
N GLN A 313 -1.08 -25.40 0.59
CA GLN A 313 -2.14 -26.35 0.35
C GLN A 313 -1.70 -27.58 -0.47
N GLN A 314 -0.71 -27.43 -1.37
CA GLN A 314 -0.23 -28.49 -2.24
C GLN A 314 0.73 -29.49 -1.56
N LYS A 315 1.39 -29.10 -0.48
CA LYS A 315 2.26 -29.99 0.32
C LYS A 315 1.86 -29.87 1.78
N PRO A 316 1.38 -30.94 2.41
CA PRO A 316 1.24 -30.94 3.86
C PRO A 316 2.66 -30.76 4.44
N TRP A 317 2.91 -29.62 5.02
CA TRP A 317 4.13 -29.31 5.73
C TRP A 317 4.08 -30.10 7.01
N SER A 318 4.64 -31.31 7.00
CA SER A 318 4.56 -32.26 8.11
C SER A 318 5.14 -31.63 9.38
N LYS A 319 4.50 -31.91 10.50
CA LYS A 319 4.94 -31.54 11.84
C LYS A 319 6.43 -31.95 12.01
N GLY A 320 7.32 -30.97 12.20
CA GLY A 320 8.78 -31.20 12.29
C GLY A 320 9.57 -30.88 11.01
N ALA A 321 8.92 -30.58 9.87
CA ALA A 321 9.62 -30.13 8.67
C ALA A 321 10.02 -28.66 8.74
N LEU A 322 9.36 -27.86 9.60
CA LEU A 322 9.62 -26.45 9.84
C LEU A 322 10.25 -26.25 11.21
N ALA A 323 11.21 -25.33 11.28
CA ALA A 323 11.74 -24.83 12.56
C ALA A 323 10.78 -23.85 13.25
N LEU A 324 9.62 -23.56 12.64
CA LEU A 324 8.66 -22.54 13.08
C LEU A 324 7.99 -22.97 14.41
N GLU A 325 8.28 -22.24 15.47
CA GLU A 325 7.74 -22.45 16.81
C GLU A 325 6.46 -21.64 17.01
N ALA A 326 6.46 -20.39 16.58
CA ALA A 326 5.35 -19.48 16.79
C ALA A 326 5.13 -18.50 15.64
N ILE A 327 3.85 -18.16 15.43
CA ILE A 327 3.41 -16.97 14.69
C ILE A 327 2.86 -15.98 15.70
N ILE A 328 3.46 -14.79 15.77
CA ILE A 328 3.03 -13.69 16.63
C ILE A 328 2.18 -12.74 15.78
N SER A 329 0.91 -12.65 16.10
CA SER A 329 -0.03 -11.84 15.37
C SER A 329 -0.67 -10.78 16.27
N GLY A 330 -0.79 -9.57 15.76
CA GLY A 330 -1.34 -8.46 16.53
C GLY A 330 -1.81 -7.31 15.64
N GLY A 331 -2.47 -6.35 16.28
CA GLY A 331 -3.02 -5.18 15.59
C GLY A 331 -4.53 -5.21 15.40
N SER A 332 -5.13 -6.38 15.28
CA SER A 332 -6.57 -6.65 15.30
C SER A 332 -6.86 -8.02 15.92
N ALA A 333 -8.13 -8.35 16.09
CA ALA A 333 -8.54 -9.65 16.65
C ALA A 333 -8.24 -10.80 15.67
N LEU A 334 -7.97 -11.99 16.22
CA LEU A 334 -7.80 -13.22 15.47
C LEU A 334 -9.11 -14.00 15.40
N SER A 335 -9.36 -14.64 14.27
CA SER A 335 -10.49 -15.57 14.15
C SER A 335 -10.15 -16.96 14.69
N ALA A 336 -11.17 -17.69 15.18
CA ALA A 336 -11.00 -19.07 15.60
C ALA A 336 -10.59 -19.99 14.42
N GLU A 337 -10.93 -19.62 13.20
CA GLU A 337 -10.57 -20.35 11.98
C GLU A 337 -9.09 -20.18 11.66
N THR A 338 -8.58 -18.96 11.74
CA THR A 338 -7.14 -18.65 11.59
C THR A 338 -6.33 -19.47 12.61
N ALA A 339 -6.77 -19.50 13.88
CA ALA A 339 -6.08 -20.28 14.92
C ALA A 339 -6.06 -21.78 14.60
N ARG A 340 -7.20 -22.34 14.16
CA ARG A 340 -7.27 -23.75 13.74
C ARG A 340 -6.43 -24.00 12.47
N GLY A 341 -6.44 -23.08 11.53
CA GLY A 341 -5.68 -23.15 10.27
C GLY A 341 -4.18 -23.23 10.51
N VAL A 342 -3.63 -22.34 11.33
CA VAL A 342 -2.21 -22.32 11.71
C VAL A 342 -1.80 -23.66 12.34
N LYS A 343 -2.57 -24.15 13.30
CA LYS A 343 -2.27 -25.43 13.95
C LYS A 343 -2.29 -26.62 12.98
N ARG A 344 -3.27 -26.62 12.08
CA ARG A 344 -3.47 -27.71 11.12
C ARG A 344 -2.41 -27.72 10.01
N LEU A 345 -2.11 -26.56 9.42
CA LEU A 345 -1.31 -26.46 8.20
C LEU A 345 0.18 -26.21 8.48
N LEU A 346 0.49 -25.44 9.53
CA LEU A 346 1.88 -25.09 9.88
C LEU A 346 2.40 -25.81 11.12
N GLY A 347 1.52 -26.35 11.97
CA GLY A 347 1.88 -27.13 13.15
C GLY A 347 2.52 -26.34 14.30
N CYS A 348 2.62 -25.00 14.19
CA CYS A 348 3.21 -24.12 15.19
C CYS A 348 2.14 -23.50 16.13
N SER A 349 2.59 -22.77 17.15
CA SER A 349 1.72 -21.97 18.01
C SER A 349 1.33 -20.64 17.34
N LEU A 350 0.07 -20.22 17.52
CA LEU A 350 -0.36 -18.87 17.17
C LEU A 350 -0.50 -18.06 18.46
N ILE A 351 0.04 -16.86 18.48
CA ILE A 351 0.07 -15.94 19.60
C ILE A 351 -0.73 -14.69 19.23
N GLN A 352 -1.76 -14.40 20.02
CA GLN A 352 -2.46 -13.11 19.96
C GLN A 352 -1.65 -12.09 20.76
N SER A 353 -1.22 -11.00 20.11
CA SER A 353 -0.43 -9.95 20.72
C SER A 353 -1.17 -8.62 20.69
N TYR A 354 -1.12 -7.89 21.78
CA TYR A 354 -1.52 -6.49 21.90
C TYR A 354 -0.33 -5.65 22.30
N GLY A 355 -0.09 -4.59 21.56
CA GLY A 355 0.96 -3.62 21.86
C GLY A 355 0.59 -2.23 21.40
N SER A 356 1.03 -1.24 22.16
CA SER A 356 0.92 0.19 21.84
C SER A 356 2.27 0.85 21.98
N ALA A 357 2.53 1.84 21.13
CA ALA A 357 3.69 2.72 21.29
C ALA A 357 3.70 3.45 22.65
N ASP A 358 2.58 3.46 23.36
CA ASP A 358 2.44 4.09 24.68
C ASP A 358 3.03 3.25 25.84
N GLY A 359 3.71 2.16 25.54
CA GLY A 359 4.45 1.37 26.54
C GLY A 359 3.67 0.20 27.13
N VAL A 360 2.75 -0.37 26.39
CA VAL A 360 2.07 -1.62 26.73
C VAL A 360 2.38 -2.72 25.74
N ALA A 361 2.66 -3.92 26.23
CA ALA A 361 2.72 -5.14 25.44
C ALA A 361 2.17 -6.30 26.28
N CYS A 362 1.31 -7.11 25.68
CA CYS A 362 0.71 -8.28 26.29
C CYS A 362 0.47 -9.33 25.21
N HIS A 363 0.59 -10.60 25.53
CA HIS A 363 0.35 -11.68 24.58
C HIS A 363 -0.18 -12.94 25.25
N THR A 364 -0.84 -13.79 24.50
CA THR A 364 -1.25 -15.12 24.92
C THR A 364 -0.04 -16.04 25.06
N ALA A 365 -0.17 -17.10 25.84
CA ALA A 365 0.89 -18.10 25.99
C ALA A 365 0.98 -19.02 24.78
N LEU A 366 2.14 -19.69 24.63
CA LEU A 366 2.38 -20.62 23.50
C LEU A 366 1.43 -21.82 23.47
N ASP A 367 0.90 -22.22 24.61
CA ASP A 367 -0.01 -23.36 24.80
C ASP A 367 -1.48 -22.95 25.06
N ASP A 368 -1.77 -21.65 25.00
CA ASP A 368 -3.16 -21.18 25.16
C ASP A 368 -4.07 -21.77 24.07
N PRO A 369 -5.27 -22.25 24.45
CA PRO A 369 -6.22 -22.77 23.48
C PRO A 369 -6.82 -21.66 22.59
N ALA A 370 -7.33 -22.04 21.42
CA ALA A 370 -7.91 -21.12 20.46
C ALA A 370 -8.99 -20.19 21.04
N SER A 371 -9.75 -20.66 22.04
CA SER A 371 -10.75 -19.85 22.75
C SER A 371 -10.15 -18.67 23.51
N VAL A 372 -8.94 -18.83 24.06
CA VAL A 372 -8.23 -17.75 24.75
C VAL A 372 -7.64 -16.76 23.75
N LEU A 373 -7.11 -17.25 22.62
CA LEU A 373 -6.54 -16.40 21.56
C LEU A 373 -7.60 -15.45 20.97
N VAL A 374 -8.85 -15.90 20.87
CA VAL A 374 -9.93 -15.09 20.30
C VAL A 374 -10.52 -14.10 21.31
N SER A 375 -10.56 -14.47 22.59
CA SER A 375 -11.23 -13.69 23.62
C SER A 375 -10.33 -12.76 24.43
N SER A 376 -9.00 -12.91 24.36
CA SER A 376 -8.06 -12.12 25.17
C SER A 376 -6.72 -11.95 24.46
N VAL A 377 -5.93 -11.03 24.98
CA VAL A 377 -4.53 -10.81 24.58
C VAL A 377 -3.56 -11.36 25.62
N GLY A 378 -4.01 -12.29 26.48
CA GLY A 378 -3.19 -12.96 27.49
C GLY A 378 -3.06 -12.19 28.80
N LYS A 379 -2.18 -12.68 29.68
CA LYS A 379 -1.90 -12.04 30.99
C LYS A 379 -0.74 -11.05 30.85
N PRO A 380 -0.88 -9.83 31.40
CA PRO A 380 0.25 -8.92 31.54
C PRO A 380 1.40 -9.58 32.34
N ASP A 381 2.61 -9.54 31.79
CA ASP A 381 3.83 -10.00 32.47
C ASP A 381 4.50 -8.82 33.18
N PRO A 382 4.62 -8.82 34.51
CA PRO A 382 5.23 -7.72 35.26
C PRO A 382 6.70 -7.42 34.88
N ARG A 383 7.40 -8.36 34.25
CA ARG A 383 8.75 -8.15 33.70
C ARG A 383 8.71 -7.25 32.47
N VAL A 384 7.55 -7.14 31.83
CA VAL A 384 7.31 -6.32 30.61
C VAL A 384 6.51 -5.09 31.01
N VAL A 385 5.29 -5.31 31.55
CA VAL A 385 4.34 -4.25 31.90
C VAL A 385 3.35 -4.72 32.95
N SER A 386 3.04 -3.83 33.89
CA SER A 386 1.87 -3.93 34.77
C SER A 386 0.71 -3.16 34.16
N VAL A 387 -0.49 -3.70 34.25
CA VAL A 387 -1.72 -3.10 33.71
C VAL A 387 -2.72 -2.84 34.83
N ARG A 388 -3.39 -1.68 34.76
CA ARG A 388 -4.57 -1.35 35.58
C ARG A 388 -5.70 -0.89 34.68
N ILE A 389 -6.90 -1.23 35.04
CA ILE A 389 -8.12 -0.73 34.41
C ILE A 389 -8.70 0.37 35.30
N MET A 390 -8.89 1.56 34.73
CA MET A 390 -9.25 2.77 35.51
C MET A 390 -10.54 3.38 35.00
N ASP A 391 -11.35 3.91 35.93
CA ASP A 391 -12.55 4.67 35.58
C ASP A 391 -12.22 6.14 35.19
N GLU A 392 -13.27 6.94 34.93
CA GLU A 392 -13.13 8.36 34.58
C GLU A 392 -12.65 9.20 35.81
N GLN A 393 -12.81 8.72 37.04
CA GLN A 393 -12.38 9.32 38.28
C GLN A 393 -10.96 8.88 38.69
N GLN A 394 -10.29 8.12 37.82
CA GLN A 394 -8.94 7.58 38.05
C GLN A 394 -8.87 6.61 39.25
N GLN A 395 -9.93 5.88 39.52
CA GLN A 395 -9.97 4.77 40.46
C GLN A 395 -9.82 3.44 39.76
N ALA A 396 -9.14 2.49 40.37
CA ALA A 396 -8.97 1.16 39.82
C ALA A 396 -10.29 0.38 39.89
N LEU A 397 -10.68 -0.17 38.75
CA LEU A 397 -11.89 -0.97 38.60
C LEU A 397 -11.65 -2.44 39.01
N ALA A 398 -12.73 -3.13 39.40
CA ALA A 398 -12.70 -4.55 39.69
C ALA A 398 -12.54 -5.42 38.43
N LEU A 399 -12.18 -6.70 38.62
CA LEU A 399 -12.12 -7.67 37.52
C LEU A 399 -13.49 -7.75 36.81
N GLY A 400 -13.47 -7.80 35.49
CA GLY A 400 -14.64 -7.84 34.63
C GLY A 400 -15.18 -6.47 34.21
N GLU A 401 -14.84 -5.38 34.91
CA GLU A 401 -15.30 -4.04 34.59
C GLU A 401 -14.46 -3.39 33.49
N VAL A 402 -15.12 -2.66 32.58
CA VAL A 402 -14.49 -2.00 31.43
C VAL A 402 -14.09 -0.58 31.79
N GLY A 403 -12.81 -0.24 31.61
CA GLY A 403 -12.26 1.07 31.83
C GLY A 403 -11.07 1.38 30.91
N GLU A 404 -10.35 2.47 31.18
CA GLU A 404 -9.15 2.85 30.46
C GLU A 404 -7.97 1.98 30.91
N ILE A 405 -7.22 1.44 29.94
CA ILE A 405 -6.00 0.66 30.19
C ILE A 405 -4.87 1.62 30.55
N TRP A 406 -4.32 1.50 31.75
CA TRP A 406 -3.10 2.17 32.17
C TRP A 406 -1.95 1.18 32.25
N ALA A 407 -0.77 1.60 31.80
CA ALA A 407 0.41 0.75 31.70
C ALA A 407 1.60 1.37 32.47
N LEU A 408 2.38 0.50 33.12
CA LEU A 408 3.64 0.87 33.80
C LEU A 408 4.56 -0.35 33.82
N GLY A 409 5.81 -0.19 33.42
CA GLY A 409 6.78 -1.27 33.47
C GLY A 409 8.13 -0.89 32.87
N PRO A 410 9.06 -1.84 32.78
CA PRO A 410 10.40 -1.59 32.23
C PRO A 410 10.39 -1.06 30.79
N MET A 411 9.31 -1.30 30.02
CA MET A 411 9.14 -0.76 28.67
C MET A 411 8.43 0.60 28.61
N THR A 412 8.17 1.25 29.76
CA THR A 412 7.53 2.57 29.77
C THR A 412 8.38 3.60 29.02
N PRO A 413 7.83 4.30 27.99
CA PRO A 413 8.57 5.30 27.22
C PRO A 413 8.95 6.52 28.07
N LEU A 414 10.00 7.23 27.66
CA LEU A 414 10.47 8.45 28.30
C LEU A 414 9.38 9.54 28.30
N CYS A 415 8.89 9.88 27.12
CA CYS A 415 7.90 10.94 26.91
C CYS A 415 7.27 10.83 25.52
N TYR A 416 6.28 11.69 25.24
CA TYR A 416 5.89 12.09 23.91
C TYR A 416 6.74 13.29 23.50
N TYR A 417 7.62 13.07 22.53
CA TYR A 417 8.61 14.04 22.07
C TYR A 417 7.95 15.29 21.49
N GLY A 418 8.38 16.47 21.92
CA GLY A 418 7.85 17.75 21.46
C GLY A 418 6.36 17.98 21.73
N ALA A 419 5.74 17.25 22.68
CA ALA A 419 4.31 17.30 22.94
C ALA A 419 3.99 17.49 24.45
N PRO A 420 4.26 18.68 25.02
CA PRO A 420 4.14 18.91 26.48
C PRO A 420 2.71 18.72 27.00
N GLU A 421 1.69 19.14 26.26
CA GLU A 421 0.28 18.97 26.64
C GLU A 421 -0.12 17.48 26.67
N LEU A 422 0.33 16.69 25.68
CA LEU A 422 0.12 15.26 25.66
C LEU A 422 0.85 14.56 26.82
N ASN A 423 2.07 14.98 27.12
CA ASN A 423 2.82 14.47 28.28
C ASN A 423 2.07 14.74 29.59
N GLN A 424 1.45 15.90 29.73
CA GLN A 424 0.64 16.23 30.91
C GLN A 424 -0.64 15.41 31.00
N SER A 425 -1.35 15.23 29.88
CA SER A 425 -2.66 14.55 29.86
C SER A 425 -2.57 13.02 29.91
N ALA A 426 -1.56 12.44 29.24
CA ALA A 426 -1.40 10.99 29.12
C ALA A 426 -0.54 10.36 30.23
N ARG A 427 0.06 11.15 31.13
CA ARG A 427 0.80 10.65 32.28
C ARG A 427 0.01 10.79 33.55
N ALA A 428 0.14 9.80 34.43
CA ALA A 428 -0.47 9.83 35.77
C ALA A 428 0.60 9.70 36.86
N ALA A 429 0.20 9.90 38.10
CA ALA A 429 1.07 9.81 39.25
C ALA A 429 1.78 8.44 39.32
N GLY A 430 3.05 8.44 39.75
CA GLY A 430 3.85 7.23 39.81
C GLY A 430 4.38 6.69 38.49
N GLY A 431 4.29 7.48 37.39
CA GLY A 431 4.84 7.11 36.09
C GLY A 431 3.90 6.33 35.19
N TRP A 432 2.66 6.09 35.60
CA TRP A 432 1.66 5.39 34.78
C TRP A 432 1.35 6.14 33.49
N VAL A 433 1.20 5.39 32.41
CA VAL A 433 0.81 5.89 31.09
C VAL A 433 -0.64 5.51 30.82
N LYS A 434 -1.45 6.50 30.46
CA LYS A 434 -2.82 6.32 29.97
C LYS A 434 -2.73 6.00 28.48
N THR A 435 -3.08 4.75 28.11
CA THR A 435 -2.88 4.30 26.72
C THR A 435 -3.92 4.88 25.74
N GLY A 436 -5.07 5.34 26.29
CA GLY A 436 -6.23 5.71 25.48
C GLY A 436 -7.03 4.52 24.95
N ASP A 437 -6.58 3.30 25.21
CA ASP A 437 -7.32 2.09 24.91
C ASP A 437 -8.22 1.71 26.08
N LYS A 438 -9.37 1.08 25.81
CA LYS A 438 -10.30 0.55 26.81
C LYS A 438 -10.20 -0.97 26.85
N GLY A 439 -10.33 -1.53 28.04
CA GLY A 439 -10.30 -2.96 28.26
C GLY A 439 -10.78 -3.36 29.63
N ARG A 440 -10.70 -4.65 29.91
CA ARG A 440 -10.97 -5.24 31.23
C ARG A 440 -10.03 -6.40 31.49
N LEU A 441 -9.84 -6.72 32.75
CA LEU A 441 -9.19 -7.96 33.18
C LEU A 441 -10.28 -8.99 33.52
N ASP A 442 -10.16 -10.18 32.96
CA ASP A 442 -11.08 -11.30 33.30
C ASP A 442 -10.77 -11.90 34.67
N ALA A 443 -11.53 -12.90 35.09
CA ALA A 443 -11.37 -13.57 36.40
C ALA A 443 -9.99 -14.24 36.55
N GLU A 444 -9.35 -14.63 35.45
CA GLU A 444 -8.01 -15.22 35.42
C GLU A 444 -6.90 -14.15 35.29
N GLY A 445 -7.27 -12.86 35.26
CA GLY A 445 -6.34 -11.75 35.09
C GLY A 445 -5.81 -11.57 33.65
N ARG A 446 -6.50 -12.10 32.64
CA ARG A 446 -6.17 -11.87 31.24
C ARG A 446 -6.77 -10.55 30.76
N LEU A 447 -6.00 -9.83 29.96
CA LEU A 447 -6.43 -8.57 29.38
C LEU A 447 -7.31 -8.81 28.15
N GLN A 448 -8.49 -8.20 28.14
CA GLN A 448 -9.39 -8.10 27.00
C GLN A 448 -9.44 -6.65 26.54
N VAL A 449 -8.97 -6.36 25.33
CA VAL A 449 -9.01 -5.01 24.74
C VAL A 449 -10.36 -4.83 24.06
N VAL A 450 -11.10 -3.81 24.45
CA VAL A 450 -12.49 -3.56 23.98
C VAL A 450 -12.52 -2.50 22.87
N GLY A 451 -11.48 -1.66 22.75
CA GLY A 451 -11.37 -0.62 21.72
C GLY A 451 -10.67 0.62 22.22
N ARG A 452 -10.75 1.72 21.46
CA ARG A 452 -10.13 3.00 21.82
C ARG A 452 -11.12 3.97 22.45
N LYS A 453 -10.61 4.86 23.26
CA LYS A 453 -11.38 5.98 23.83
C LYS A 453 -11.83 6.95 22.72
N SER A 454 -11.02 7.11 21.68
CA SER A 454 -11.33 7.89 20.48
C SER A 454 -12.36 7.23 19.56
N ASP A 455 -12.52 5.90 19.62
CA ASP A 455 -13.43 5.13 18.78
C ASP A 455 -14.86 5.05 19.34
N VAL A 456 -15.16 5.85 20.35
CA VAL A 456 -16.49 5.99 20.91
C VAL A 456 -17.33 6.90 20.04
N ILE A 457 -18.32 6.31 19.39
CA ILE A 457 -19.28 7.03 18.54
C ILE A 457 -20.39 7.60 19.43
N LEU A 458 -20.55 8.93 19.41
CA LEU A 458 -21.68 9.57 20.09
C LEU A 458 -22.90 9.52 19.17
N ARG A 459 -23.92 8.78 19.60
CA ARG A 459 -25.20 8.60 18.88
C ARG A 459 -26.33 8.98 19.80
N LYS A 460 -27.06 10.08 19.52
CA LYS A 460 -28.21 10.57 20.31
C LYS A 460 -27.93 10.62 21.83
N GLY A 461 -26.74 11.09 22.19
CA GLY A 461 -26.29 11.16 23.59
C GLY A 461 -25.80 9.84 24.20
N VAL A 462 -25.87 8.73 23.46
CA VAL A 462 -25.39 7.42 23.89
C VAL A 462 -24.00 7.14 23.31
N LYS A 463 -23.08 6.65 24.12
CA LYS A 463 -21.73 6.24 23.72
C LYS A 463 -21.77 4.81 23.15
N VAL A 464 -21.51 4.63 21.86
CA VAL A 464 -21.32 3.31 21.20
C VAL A 464 -19.82 3.09 21.00
N ASN A 465 -19.30 1.98 21.49
CA ASN A 465 -17.89 1.62 21.30
C ASN A 465 -17.74 0.82 20.00
N ALA A 466 -17.04 1.39 19.01
CA ALA A 466 -16.81 0.75 17.71
C ALA A 466 -16.08 -0.59 17.86
N GLY A 467 -15.02 -0.65 18.69
CA GLY A 467 -14.25 -1.87 18.90
C GLY A 467 -15.05 -3.00 19.58
N GLU A 468 -15.96 -2.67 20.51
CA GLU A 468 -16.88 -3.65 21.11
C GLU A 468 -17.78 -4.26 20.02
N LEU A 469 -18.36 -3.41 19.18
CA LEU A 469 -19.23 -3.85 18.09
C LEU A 469 -18.47 -4.65 17.02
N GLU A 470 -17.23 -4.29 16.73
CA GLU A 470 -16.36 -5.07 15.85
C GLU A 470 -16.10 -6.47 16.37
N MET A 471 -15.75 -6.61 17.65
CA MET A 471 -15.53 -7.92 18.27
C MET A 471 -16.78 -8.80 18.15
N LEU A 472 -17.95 -8.23 18.45
CA LEU A 472 -19.22 -8.97 18.42
C LEU A 472 -19.60 -9.38 16.99
N LEU A 473 -19.40 -8.52 16.02
CA LEU A 473 -19.68 -8.79 14.60
C LEU A 473 -18.68 -9.78 13.97
N HIS A 474 -17.49 -9.88 14.51
CA HIS A 474 -16.52 -10.91 14.08
C HIS A 474 -16.97 -12.33 14.41
N GLU A 475 -17.88 -12.49 15.38
CA GLU A 475 -18.48 -13.79 15.72
C GLU A 475 -19.58 -14.22 14.73
N HIS A 476 -20.03 -13.31 13.85
CA HIS A 476 -21.05 -13.63 12.85
C HIS A 476 -20.52 -14.63 11.82
N PRO A 477 -21.24 -15.74 11.53
CA PRO A 477 -20.74 -16.83 10.66
C PRO A 477 -20.28 -16.40 9.27
N GLN A 478 -20.92 -15.40 8.68
CA GLN A 478 -20.61 -14.90 7.33
C GLN A 478 -19.51 -13.83 7.30
N VAL A 479 -19.12 -13.27 8.46
CA VAL A 479 -18.14 -12.15 8.51
C VAL A 479 -16.73 -12.69 8.60
N LEU A 480 -15.88 -12.29 7.64
CA LEU A 480 -14.44 -12.53 7.63
C LEU A 480 -13.69 -11.44 8.39
N ASP A 481 -14.01 -10.19 8.11
CA ASP A 481 -13.40 -9.02 8.75
C ASP A 481 -14.44 -7.90 8.91
N VAL A 482 -14.24 -7.02 9.91
CA VAL A 482 -15.18 -5.95 10.21
C VAL A 482 -14.47 -4.70 10.71
N ALA A 483 -14.95 -3.54 10.28
CA ALA A 483 -14.56 -2.24 10.78
C ALA A 483 -15.81 -1.40 11.06
N VAL A 484 -15.89 -0.80 12.23
CA VAL A 484 -16.97 0.12 12.59
C VAL A 484 -16.45 1.55 12.63
N VAL A 485 -17.12 2.43 11.90
CA VAL A 485 -16.76 3.84 11.81
C VAL A 485 -17.93 4.76 12.07
N ALA A 486 -17.63 5.97 12.60
CA ALA A 486 -18.61 7.03 12.68
C ALA A 486 -18.69 7.77 11.35
N VAL A 487 -19.86 7.84 10.74
CA VAL A 487 -20.06 8.65 9.55
C VAL A 487 -20.80 9.92 9.97
N PRO A 488 -20.19 11.12 9.77
CA PRO A 488 -20.82 12.38 10.15
C PRO A 488 -22.12 12.62 9.38
N GLN A 489 -23.12 13.13 10.08
CA GLN A 489 -24.39 13.59 9.46
C GLN A 489 -24.51 15.10 9.52
N ALA A 490 -25.33 15.66 8.63
CA ALA A 490 -25.63 17.09 8.61
C ALA A 490 -26.21 17.64 9.94
N SER A 491 -26.73 16.76 10.80
CA SER A 491 -27.23 17.07 12.14
C SER A 491 -26.12 17.19 13.20
N GLY A 492 -24.85 16.94 12.86
CA GLY A 492 -23.71 16.92 13.80
C GLY A 492 -23.58 15.64 14.63
N GLU A 493 -24.48 14.67 14.46
CA GLU A 493 -24.40 13.35 15.12
C GLU A 493 -23.75 12.31 14.18
N GLY A 494 -23.01 11.35 14.74
CA GLY A 494 -22.38 10.27 13.95
C GLY A 494 -23.30 9.06 13.79
N TRP A 495 -23.44 8.53 12.56
CA TRP A 495 -24.01 7.21 12.32
C TRP A 495 -23.00 6.12 12.60
N VAL A 496 -23.47 5.04 13.21
CA VAL A 496 -22.66 3.85 13.44
C VAL A 496 -22.72 2.97 12.19
N GLN A 497 -21.69 3.05 11.38
CA GLN A 497 -21.57 2.26 10.14
C GLN A 497 -20.73 1.01 10.39
N ALA A 498 -21.31 -0.19 10.20
CA ALA A 498 -20.57 -1.43 10.17
C ALA A 498 -20.13 -1.74 8.73
N CYS A 499 -18.82 -1.78 8.50
CA CYS A 499 -18.21 -2.22 7.25
C CYS A 499 -17.76 -3.67 7.43
N VAL A 500 -18.12 -4.57 6.54
CA VAL A 500 -17.81 -6.00 6.66
C VAL A 500 -17.18 -6.55 5.39
N VAL A 501 -16.25 -7.47 5.55
CA VAL A 501 -15.75 -8.34 4.49
C VAL A 501 -16.37 -9.72 4.73
N LEU A 502 -17.01 -10.29 3.73
CA LEU A 502 -17.67 -11.60 3.86
C LEU A 502 -16.70 -12.75 3.57
N ARG A 503 -16.93 -13.90 4.21
CA ARG A 503 -16.17 -15.15 3.95
C ARG A 503 -16.38 -15.67 2.55
N ASP A 504 -17.64 -15.66 2.08
CA ASP A 504 -17.96 -15.89 0.67
C ASP A 504 -18.40 -14.56 0.04
N PRO A 505 -17.60 -13.98 -0.87
CA PRO A 505 -17.91 -12.71 -1.54
C PRO A 505 -19.20 -12.75 -2.38
N ARG A 506 -19.73 -13.93 -2.67
CA ARG A 506 -20.99 -14.12 -3.43
C ARG A 506 -22.23 -14.02 -2.56
N GLU A 507 -22.06 -14.11 -1.23
CA GLU A 507 -23.14 -13.95 -0.28
C GLU A 507 -23.40 -12.47 0.00
N GLY A 508 -24.63 -12.16 0.40
CA GLY A 508 -25.02 -10.84 0.90
C GLY A 508 -25.24 -10.92 2.41
N LEU A 509 -24.96 -9.84 3.13
CA LEU A 509 -25.30 -9.70 4.54
C LEU A 509 -26.14 -8.44 4.72
N SER A 510 -27.38 -8.59 5.19
CA SER A 510 -28.28 -7.45 5.42
C SER A 510 -28.13 -6.88 6.83
N LEU A 511 -28.45 -5.60 7.00
CA LEU A 511 -28.51 -4.97 8.32
C LEU A 511 -29.49 -5.70 9.26
N GLU A 512 -30.58 -6.20 8.72
CA GLU A 512 -31.58 -6.97 9.48
C GLU A 512 -30.98 -8.28 10.01
N ALA A 513 -30.22 -9.01 9.19
CA ALA A 513 -29.53 -10.23 9.61
C ALA A 513 -28.50 -9.95 10.72
N VAL A 514 -27.72 -8.86 10.58
CA VAL A 514 -26.78 -8.41 11.61
C VAL A 514 -27.50 -8.04 12.90
N ASN A 515 -28.58 -7.28 12.81
CA ASN A 515 -29.34 -6.87 13.98
C ASN A 515 -30.03 -8.07 14.69
N ASN A 516 -30.54 -9.04 13.93
CA ASN A 516 -31.05 -10.28 14.46
C ASN A 516 -29.99 -11.12 15.18
N PHE A 517 -28.78 -11.19 14.61
CA PHE A 517 -27.62 -11.84 15.24
C PHE A 517 -27.26 -11.16 16.56
N LEU A 518 -27.13 -9.83 16.57
CA LEU A 518 -26.78 -9.04 17.76
C LEU A 518 -27.85 -9.16 18.85
N GLN A 519 -29.15 -9.25 18.47
CA GLN A 519 -30.27 -9.38 19.40
C GLN A 519 -30.37 -10.79 19.99
N HIS A 520 -30.39 -11.81 19.15
CA HIS A 520 -30.81 -13.16 19.56
C HIS A 520 -29.65 -14.09 19.92
N GLN A 521 -28.47 -13.88 19.35
CA GLN A 521 -27.30 -14.71 19.66
C GLN A 521 -26.34 -14.02 20.64
N ILE A 522 -26.18 -12.69 20.55
CA ILE A 522 -25.29 -11.93 21.42
C ILE A 522 -26.04 -11.30 22.61
N GLY A 523 -27.32 -10.92 22.45
CA GLY A 523 -28.07 -10.22 23.48
C GLY A 523 -27.71 -8.77 23.68
N LEU A 524 -27.17 -8.12 22.63
CA LEU A 524 -26.70 -6.72 22.67
C LEU A 524 -27.90 -5.77 22.68
N GLU A 525 -27.80 -4.72 23.49
CA GLU A 525 -28.85 -3.70 23.58
C GLU A 525 -29.00 -2.91 22.27
N ARG A 526 -30.25 -2.67 21.86
CA ARG A 526 -30.60 -2.06 20.57
C ARG A 526 -29.93 -0.70 20.30
N PHE A 527 -29.65 0.06 21.33
CA PHE A 527 -28.99 1.35 21.16
C PHE A 527 -27.51 1.28 20.78
N LYS A 528 -26.88 0.09 20.87
CA LYS A 528 -25.51 -0.17 20.42
C LYS A 528 -25.42 -0.75 19.01
N TRP A 529 -26.54 -1.11 18.38
CA TRP A 529 -26.55 -1.73 17.06
C TRP A 529 -26.08 -0.73 15.98
N PRO A 530 -25.53 -1.23 14.87
CA PRO A 530 -25.18 -0.36 13.75
C PRO A 530 -26.43 0.24 13.11
N ASP A 531 -26.28 1.47 12.59
CA ASP A 531 -27.33 2.15 11.84
C ASP A 531 -27.35 1.71 10.38
N ALA A 532 -26.18 1.31 9.85
CA ALA A 532 -26.05 0.83 8.49
C ALA A 532 -24.92 -0.20 8.39
N ILE A 533 -24.95 -1.01 7.32
CA ILE A 533 -23.91 -1.96 6.97
C ILE A 533 -23.45 -1.72 5.53
N SER A 534 -22.17 -1.93 5.27
CA SER A 534 -21.60 -2.00 3.92
C SER A 534 -20.72 -3.22 3.76
N VAL A 535 -20.87 -3.93 2.64
CA VAL A 535 -20.03 -5.07 2.30
C VAL A 535 -18.90 -4.61 1.41
N HIS A 536 -17.68 -4.94 1.80
CA HIS A 536 -16.44 -4.60 1.11
C HIS A 536 -15.75 -5.88 0.63
N ARG A 537 -15.02 -5.82 -0.48
CA ARG A 537 -14.20 -6.95 -0.94
C ARG A 537 -12.92 -7.08 -0.11
N ALA A 538 -12.35 -5.96 0.29
CA ALA A 538 -11.22 -5.83 1.20
C ALA A 538 -11.24 -4.43 1.80
N PHE A 539 -10.65 -4.26 2.98
CA PHE A 539 -10.49 -2.94 3.57
C PHE A 539 -9.23 -2.24 3.07
N PRO A 540 -9.25 -0.89 2.95
CA PRO A 540 -8.03 -0.12 2.80
C PRO A 540 -7.14 -0.36 4.01
N LEU A 541 -5.84 -0.63 3.77
CA LEU A 541 -4.88 -0.88 4.83
C LEU A 541 -3.92 0.30 4.96
N ALA A 542 -3.70 0.73 6.20
CA ALA A 542 -2.61 1.63 6.53
C ALA A 542 -1.25 0.93 6.29
N PRO A 543 -0.14 1.67 6.17
CA PRO A 543 1.19 1.09 6.02
C PRO A 543 1.60 0.11 7.15
N SER A 544 0.94 0.21 8.29
CA SER A 544 1.08 -0.72 9.42
C SER A 544 0.38 -2.07 9.24
N GLY A 545 -0.36 -2.27 8.14
CA GLY A 545 -1.18 -3.45 7.90
C GLY A 545 -2.54 -3.45 8.61
N LYS A 546 -2.87 -2.40 9.37
CA LYS A 546 -4.18 -2.23 10.01
C LYS A 546 -5.18 -1.62 9.04
N VAL A 547 -6.48 -1.87 9.28
CA VAL A 547 -7.56 -1.20 8.52
C VAL A 547 -7.43 0.32 8.68
N ASP A 548 -7.40 1.02 7.55
CA ASP A 548 -7.40 2.47 7.51
C ASP A 548 -8.84 3.00 7.62
N LYS A 549 -9.29 3.15 8.86
CA LYS A 549 -10.64 3.66 9.17
C LYS A 549 -10.86 5.10 8.72
N ALA A 550 -9.80 5.90 8.56
CA ALA A 550 -9.92 7.26 8.07
C ALA A 550 -10.28 7.26 6.58
N THR A 551 -9.50 6.54 5.76
CA THR A 551 -9.82 6.33 4.33
C THR A 551 -11.21 5.71 4.17
N LEU A 552 -11.56 4.71 4.99
CA LEU A 552 -12.88 4.06 4.95
C LEU A 552 -14.01 5.06 5.27
N ARG A 553 -13.81 5.95 6.25
CA ARG A 553 -14.75 7.01 6.61
C ARG A 553 -14.89 8.05 5.51
N ASP A 554 -13.78 8.45 4.88
CA ASP A 554 -13.76 9.42 3.78
C ASP A 554 -14.47 8.87 2.54
N GLU A 555 -14.25 7.60 2.20
CA GLU A 555 -14.97 6.89 1.13
C GLU A 555 -16.48 6.86 1.40
N LEU A 556 -16.87 6.54 2.63
CA LEU A 556 -18.28 6.51 3.03
C LEU A 556 -18.89 7.90 3.12
N SER A 557 -18.13 8.90 3.57
CA SER A 557 -18.58 10.30 3.63
C SER A 557 -18.73 10.91 2.23
N SER A 558 -17.83 10.58 1.32
CA SER A 558 -17.89 10.99 -0.09
C SER A 558 -19.06 10.31 -0.82
N ASN A 559 -19.39 9.08 -0.49
CA ASN A 559 -20.57 8.38 -0.98
C ASN A 559 -21.85 8.84 -0.30
N ASN A 560 -21.80 9.36 0.93
CA ASN A 560 -22.99 9.81 1.69
C ASN A 560 -23.54 11.17 1.26
N MET A 561 -22.85 11.95 0.45
CA MET A 561 -23.49 13.12 -0.20
C MET A 561 -24.55 12.69 -1.23
N ASN A 562 -24.69 11.37 -1.51
CA ASN A 562 -25.67 10.82 -2.43
C ASN A 562 -26.52 9.65 -1.88
N VAL A 563 -26.47 9.32 -0.57
CA VAL A 563 -27.30 8.21 -0.04
C VAL A 563 -27.96 8.63 1.27
N SER A 564 -29.18 9.15 1.19
CA SER A 564 -30.13 9.05 2.27
C SER A 564 -30.46 7.58 2.55
N ALA A 565 -30.33 7.17 3.83
CA ALA A 565 -30.79 5.92 4.44
C ALA A 565 -31.50 4.94 3.48
N SER A 566 -30.77 3.95 3.03
CA SER A 566 -31.37 2.77 2.42
C SER A 566 -30.86 1.53 3.12
N CYS A 567 -31.75 0.88 3.87
CA CYS A 567 -31.85 -0.58 3.89
C CYS A 567 -31.29 -1.13 2.57
N VAL A 568 -30.47 -2.18 2.56
CA VAL A 568 -30.26 -2.95 1.33
C VAL A 568 -31.57 -3.70 1.04
N THR A 569 -32.57 -2.95 0.64
CA THR A 569 -33.53 -3.39 -0.35
C THR A 569 -32.69 -3.55 -1.62
N LEU A 570 -32.78 -4.68 -2.30
CA LEU A 570 -32.39 -4.83 -3.68
C LEU A 570 -32.82 -3.54 -4.42
N SER A 571 -31.88 -2.61 -4.56
CA SER A 571 -32.16 -1.33 -5.22
C SER A 571 -31.98 -1.55 -6.71
N ALA A 572 -32.93 -1.09 -7.50
CA ALA A 572 -32.77 -1.02 -8.94
C ALA A 572 -31.71 0.00 -9.38
N ALA A 573 -31.12 0.78 -8.47
CA ALA A 573 -30.17 1.85 -8.79
C ALA A 573 -28.99 1.39 -9.67
N PRO A 574 -28.30 0.27 -9.42
CA PRO A 574 -27.23 -0.19 -10.32
C PRO A 574 -27.74 -0.55 -11.71
N ILE A 575 -28.96 -1.07 -11.81
CA ILE A 575 -29.59 -1.39 -13.10
C ILE A 575 -29.97 -0.07 -13.80
N LEU A 576 -30.54 0.89 -13.08
CA LEU A 576 -30.88 2.22 -13.62
C LEU A 576 -29.63 2.96 -14.07
N ASP A 577 -28.52 2.85 -13.33
CA ASP A 577 -27.23 3.42 -13.73
C ASP A 577 -26.73 2.83 -15.06
N LEU A 578 -26.88 1.54 -15.28
CA LEU A 578 -26.56 0.91 -16.56
C LEU A 578 -27.51 1.36 -17.68
N LEU A 579 -28.80 1.46 -17.39
CA LEU A 579 -29.82 1.91 -18.36
C LEU A 579 -29.64 3.36 -18.77
N THR A 580 -29.16 4.23 -17.83
CA THR A 580 -28.90 5.66 -18.12
C THR A 580 -27.48 5.91 -18.63
N GLY A 581 -26.73 4.86 -18.95
CA GLY A 581 -25.36 4.96 -19.47
C GLY A 581 -25.27 5.74 -20.79
N VAL A 582 -26.29 5.62 -21.63
CA VAL A 582 -26.39 6.35 -22.92
C VAL A 582 -26.44 7.86 -22.69
N GLU A 583 -27.31 8.33 -21.77
CA GLU A 583 -27.44 9.75 -21.46
C GLU A 583 -26.14 10.31 -20.86
N ARG A 584 -25.51 9.58 -19.96
CA ARG A 584 -24.23 10.00 -19.32
C ARG A 584 -23.11 10.15 -20.36
N ALA A 585 -22.98 9.16 -21.25
CA ALA A 585 -21.98 9.21 -22.32
C ALA A 585 -22.27 10.39 -23.29
N GLY A 586 -23.53 10.59 -23.68
CA GLY A 586 -23.95 11.69 -24.56
C GLY A 586 -23.70 13.07 -23.93
N VAL A 587 -24.01 13.25 -22.65
CA VAL A 587 -23.74 14.49 -21.91
C VAL A 587 -22.23 14.80 -21.86
N LEU A 588 -21.40 13.80 -21.55
CA LEU A 588 -19.95 13.97 -21.47
C LEU A 588 -19.36 14.27 -22.84
N ARG A 589 -19.77 13.54 -23.88
CA ARG A 589 -19.34 13.77 -25.27
C ARG A 589 -19.67 15.18 -25.71
N ALA A 590 -20.90 15.62 -25.55
CA ALA A 590 -21.33 16.98 -25.92
C ALA A 590 -20.50 18.05 -25.17
N ALA A 591 -20.19 17.86 -23.89
CA ALA A 591 -19.40 18.81 -23.14
C ALA A 591 -17.95 18.90 -23.66
N ILE A 592 -17.36 17.79 -24.09
CA ILE A 592 -16.00 17.73 -24.65
C ILE A 592 -15.98 18.38 -26.04
N GLU A 593 -16.91 18.03 -26.91
CA GLU A 593 -17.03 18.59 -28.26
C GLU A 593 -17.27 20.10 -28.25
N LEU A 594 -18.10 20.59 -27.33
CA LEU A 594 -18.35 22.00 -27.12
C LEU A 594 -17.25 22.73 -26.35
N LYS A 595 -16.19 22.02 -25.90
CA LYS A 595 -15.08 22.56 -25.11
C LYS A 595 -15.52 23.25 -23.82
N VAL A 596 -16.53 22.71 -23.14
CA VAL A 596 -17.09 23.26 -21.91
C VAL A 596 -16.04 23.36 -20.81
N PHE A 597 -15.20 22.33 -20.65
CA PHE A 597 -14.16 22.30 -19.63
C PHE A 597 -13.06 23.33 -19.91
N ASP A 598 -12.65 23.49 -21.16
CA ASP A 598 -11.67 24.51 -21.55
C ASP A 598 -12.23 25.94 -21.37
N GLY A 599 -13.52 26.11 -21.62
CA GLY A 599 -14.21 27.37 -21.37
C GLY A 599 -14.32 27.80 -19.90
N LEU A 600 -14.14 26.81 -18.97
CA LEU A 600 -14.11 27.02 -17.51
C LEU A 600 -12.69 27.02 -16.94
N ALA A 601 -11.65 26.88 -17.77
CA ALA A 601 -10.28 26.67 -17.31
C ALA A 601 -9.74 27.80 -16.44
N GLU A 602 -9.98 29.04 -16.81
CA GLU A 602 -9.42 30.23 -16.16
C GLU A 602 -10.31 30.79 -15.04
N HIS A 603 -11.63 30.80 -15.26
CA HIS A 603 -12.57 31.40 -14.30
C HIS A 603 -13.93 30.67 -14.25
N PRO A 604 -14.55 30.58 -13.07
CA PRO A 604 -15.94 30.14 -12.95
C PRO A 604 -16.87 31.01 -13.79
N ALA A 605 -17.87 30.41 -14.46
CA ALA A 605 -18.81 31.11 -15.31
C ALA A 605 -20.26 30.69 -15.10
N SER A 606 -21.19 31.64 -15.31
CA SER A 606 -22.62 31.32 -15.38
C SER A 606 -22.95 30.62 -16.71
N ALA A 607 -24.04 29.86 -16.73
CA ALA A 607 -24.51 29.20 -17.97
C ALA A 607 -24.70 30.21 -19.11
N ALA A 608 -25.24 31.42 -18.82
CA ALA A 608 -25.44 32.48 -19.80
C ALA A 608 -24.12 33.03 -20.35
N THR A 609 -23.09 33.14 -19.49
CA THR A 609 -21.76 33.61 -19.91
C THR A 609 -21.09 32.59 -20.81
N LEU A 610 -21.07 31.32 -20.39
CA LEU A 610 -20.43 30.23 -21.14
C LEU A 610 -21.16 29.97 -22.46
N ALA A 611 -22.52 30.08 -22.47
CA ALA A 611 -23.31 29.94 -23.70
C ALA A 611 -22.91 30.98 -24.74
N ARG A 612 -22.74 32.23 -24.35
CA ARG A 612 -22.27 33.30 -25.26
C ARG A 612 -20.87 33.06 -25.77
N GLN A 613 -19.96 32.59 -24.86
CA GLN A 613 -18.56 32.30 -25.20
C GLN A 613 -18.42 31.16 -26.21
N LEU A 614 -19.22 30.12 -26.06
CA LEU A 614 -19.17 28.90 -26.88
C LEU A 614 -20.21 28.87 -28.03
N GLY A 615 -20.95 29.98 -28.24
CA GLY A 615 -21.91 30.09 -29.34
C GLY A 615 -23.10 29.14 -29.22
N THR A 616 -23.55 28.79 -28.03
CA THR A 616 -24.64 27.85 -27.75
C THR A 616 -25.88 28.56 -27.20
N SER A 617 -27.00 27.83 -27.10
CA SER A 617 -28.17 28.36 -26.42
C SER A 617 -28.01 28.36 -24.90
N GLU A 618 -28.45 29.43 -24.22
CA GLU A 618 -28.39 29.51 -22.76
C GLU A 618 -29.15 28.36 -22.06
N ARG A 619 -30.34 27.99 -22.62
CA ARG A 619 -31.11 26.85 -22.10
C ARG A 619 -30.34 25.55 -22.21
N GLY A 620 -29.71 25.29 -23.37
CA GLY A 620 -28.92 24.06 -23.59
C GLY A 620 -27.72 24.02 -22.67
N MET A 621 -26.95 25.10 -22.57
CA MET A 621 -25.77 25.19 -21.68
C MET A 621 -26.17 25.03 -20.22
N ARG A 622 -27.24 25.65 -19.76
CA ARG A 622 -27.71 25.47 -18.37
C ARG A 622 -28.05 24.03 -18.05
N ILE A 623 -28.75 23.33 -18.98
CA ILE A 623 -29.09 21.91 -18.77
C ILE A 623 -27.82 21.05 -18.78
N LEU A 624 -26.90 21.28 -19.72
CA LEU A 624 -25.64 20.54 -19.83
C LEU A 624 -24.76 20.71 -18.57
N LEU A 625 -24.56 21.95 -18.13
CA LEU A 625 -23.75 22.24 -16.93
C LEU A 625 -24.38 21.65 -15.67
N SER A 626 -25.71 21.72 -15.55
CA SER A 626 -26.44 21.12 -14.43
C SER A 626 -26.29 19.58 -14.42
N ALA A 627 -26.34 18.94 -15.57
CA ALA A 627 -26.11 17.49 -15.70
C ALA A 627 -24.66 17.11 -15.35
N LEU A 628 -23.69 17.87 -15.84
CA LEU A 628 -22.26 17.65 -15.51
C LEU A 628 -21.98 17.82 -14.02
N ALA A 629 -22.60 18.81 -13.37
CA ALA A 629 -22.51 18.96 -11.92
C ALA A 629 -23.17 17.80 -11.18
N GLY A 630 -24.33 17.32 -11.64
CA GLY A 630 -25.00 16.13 -11.12
C GLY A 630 -24.18 14.84 -11.30
N LEU A 631 -23.33 14.78 -12.33
CA LEU A 631 -22.38 13.68 -12.55
C LEU A 631 -21.06 13.85 -11.76
N GLY A 632 -20.92 14.91 -10.94
CA GLY A 632 -19.71 15.17 -10.16
C GLY A 632 -18.52 15.65 -11.00
N LEU A 633 -18.76 16.17 -12.21
CA LEU A 633 -17.72 16.69 -13.11
C LEU A 633 -17.52 18.20 -13.00
N LEU A 634 -18.45 18.93 -12.39
CA LEU A 634 -18.36 20.36 -12.13
C LEU A 634 -18.79 20.67 -10.71
N HIS A 635 -18.32 21.80 -10.20
CA HIS A 635 -18.76 22.40 -8.94
C HIS A 635 -19.68 23.58 -9.24
N ILE A 636 -20.69 23.81 -8.38
CA ILE A 636 -21.57 25.01 -8.44
C ILE A 636 -21.26 25.86 -7.21
N GLY A 637 -20.78 27.07 -7.40
CA GLY A 637 -20.58 28.05 -6.32
C GLY A 637 -21.88 28.69 -5.84
N ASP A 638 -21.83 29.33 -4.66
CA ASP A 638 -22.98 30.04 -4.04
C ASP A 638 -23.58 31.15 -4.92
N ASN A 639 -22.78 31.69 -5.85
CA ASN A 639 -23.20 32.70 -6.84
C ASN A 639 -23.87 32.11 -8.09
N GLY A 640 -24.08 30.79 -8.14
CA GLY A 640 -24.66 30.08 -9.29
C GLY A 640 -23.73 29.91 -10.48
N CYS A 641 -22.43 30.21 -10.33
CA CYS A 641 -21.40 29.93 -11.35
C CYS A 641 -20.87 28.51 -11.24
N TYR A 642 -20.56 27.93 -12.40
CA TYR A 642 -19.94 26.59 -12.51
C TYR A 642 -18.43 26.71 -12.56
N ASP A 643 -17.72 25.81 -11.91
CA ASP A 643 -16.26 25.70 -11.90
C ASP A 643 -15.84 24.26 -12.08
N LEU A 644 -14.59 24.08 -12.53
CA LEU A 644 -13.98 22.78 -12.63
C LEU A 644 -13.59 22.26 -11.24
N ASN A 645 -13.90 21.00 -10.97
CA ASN A 645 -13.31 20.28 -9.83
C ASN A 645 -11.93 19.68 -10.19
N ASP A 646 -11.23 19.09 -9.21
CA ASP A 646 -9.90 18.54 -9.41
C ASP A 646 -9.88 17.42 -10.46
N LEU A 647 -10.94 16.60 -10.52
CA LEU A 647 -11.09 15.54 -11.52
C LEU A 647 -11.12 16.12 -12.94
N SER A 648 -11.96 17.10 -13.18
CA SER A 648 -12.10 17.71 -14.50
C SER A 648 -10.90 18.56 -14.89
N ARG A 649 -10.27 19.27 -13.93
CA ARG A 649 -9.02 20.00 -14.18
C ARG A 649 -7.91 19.05 -14.63
N ARG A 650 -7.84 17.87 -14.02
CA ARG A 650 -6.78 16.90 -14.29
C ARG A 650 -6.98 16.10 -15.57
N TYR A 651 -8.24 15.69 -15.86
CA TYR A 651 -8.50 14.69 -16.89
C TYR A 651 -9.33 15.19 -18.07
N LEU A 652 -10.03 16.35 -17.98
CA LEU A 652 -10.92 16.84 -19.02
C LEU A 652 -10.52 18.19 -19.63
N LEU A 653 -9.48 18.85 -19.13
CA LEU A 653 -8.86 19.99 -19.82
C LEU A 653 -7.99 19.48 -20.97
N SER A 654 -8.21 20.02 -22.19
CA SER A 654 -7.48 19.61 -23.39
C SER A 654 -5.96 19.80 -23.30
N GLN A 655 -5.49 20.74 -22.49
CA GLN A 655 -4.06 21.03 -22.28
C GLN A 655 -3.43 20.20 -21.14
N SER A 656 -4.21 19.39 -20.43
CA SER A 656 -3.67 18.56 -19.36
C SER A 656 -2.81 17.41 -19.91
N GLN A 657 -1.68 17.19 -19.29
CA GLN A 657 -0.83 16.02 -19.62
C GLN A 657 -1.52 14.67 -19.39
N GLN A 658 -2.62 14.66 -18.62
CA GLN A 658 -3.40 13.47 -18.31
C GLN A 658 -4.80 13.53 -18.95
N TYR A 659 -4.97 14.31 -20.00
CA TYR A 659 -6.22 14.46 -20.72
C TYR A 659 -6.72 13.10 -21.27
N VAL A 660 -7.95 12.75 -20.95
CA VAL A 660 -8.60 11.52 -21.42
C VAL A 660 -9.85 11.79 -22.27
N GLY A 661 -10.21 13.05 -22.49
CA GLY A 661 -11.43 13.42 -23.23
C GLY A 661 -11.45 12.92 -24.67
N GLY A 662 -10.29 12.70 -25.30
CA GLY A 662 -10.21 12.10 -26.63
C GLY A 662 -10.89 10.73 -26.73
N LEU A 663 -10.97 9.98 -25.63
CA LEU A 663 -11.66 8.69 -25.57
C LEU A 663 -13.17 8.81 -25.79
N ALA A 664 -13.77 9.96 -25.56
CA ALA A 664 -15.18 10.17 -25.85
C ALA A 664 -15.49 9.99 -27.35
N HIS A 665 -14.56 10.38 -28.23
CA HIS A 665 -14.71 10.17 -29.67
C HIS A 665 -14.59 8.69 -30.08
N VAL A 666 -13.93 7.87 -29.28
CA VAL A 666 -13.79 6.44 -29.51
C VAL A 666 -14.99 5.67 -28.93
N TYR A 667 -15.23 5.82 -27.62
CA TYR A 667 -16.26 5.03 -26.92
C TYR A 667 -17.68 5.49 -27.16
N SER A 668 -17.89 6.70 -27.66
CA SER A 668 -19.21 7.21 -28.07
C SER A 668 -19.27 7.61 -29.55
N ALA A 669 -18.40 7.02 -30.39
CA ALA A 669 -18.52 7.14 -31.84
C ALA A 669 -19.87 6.61 -32.36
N ASP A 670 -20.32 7.12 -33.48
CA ASP A 670 -21.60 6.70 -34.07
C ASP A 670 -21.63 5.17 -34.33
N LEU A 671 -20.50 4.62 -34.72
CA LEU A 671 -20.31 3.17 -34.87
C LEU A 671 -20.56 2.40 -33.56
N MET A 672 -20.09 2.93 -32.38
CA MET A 672 -20.37 2.34 -31.10
C MET A 672 -21.85 2.38 -30.75
N TRP A 673 -22.51 3.50 -30.98
CA TRP A 673 -23.97 3.63 -30.78
C TRP A 673 -24.72 2.64 -31.67
N GLU A 674 -24.34 2.47 -32.94
CA GLU A 674 -24.92 1.53 -33.87
C GLU A 674 -24.71 0.09 -33.41
N THR A 675 -23.50 -0.25 -33.00
CA THR A 675 -23.11 -1.59 -32.49
C THR A 675 -23.96 -2.00 -31.30
N PHE A 676 -24.07 -1.15 -30.30
CA PHE A 676 -24.79 -1.47 -29.07
C PHE A 676 -26.29 -1.27 -29.16
N ARG A 677 -26.80 -0.52 -30.14
CA ARG A 677 -28.25 -0.38 -30.40
C ARG A 677 -28.91 -1.73 -30.69
N ASP A 678 -28.22 -2.59 -31.43
CA ASP A 678 -28.73 -3.94 -31.81
C ASP A 678 -27.76 -5.06 -31.39
N PHE A 679 -27.13 -4.91 -30.25
CA PHE A 679 -26.18 -5.89 -29.70
C PHE A 679 -26.79 -7.30 -29.54
N LYS A 680 -28.13 -7.36 -29.30
CA LYS A 680 -28.90 -8.60 -29.26
C LYS A 680 -28.68 -9.45 -30.51
N SER A 681 -28.72 -8.83 -31.70
CA SER A 681 -28.51 -9.53 -32.96
C SER A 681 -27.11 -10.09 -33.10
N ALA A 682 -26.09 -9.35 -32.65
CA ALA A 682 -24.72 -9.86 -32.62
C ALA A 682 -24.57 -11.07 -31.67
N VAL A 683 -25.22 -11.04 -30.50
CA VAL A 683 -25.25 -12.17 -29.58
C VAL A 683 -25.90 -13.41 -30.20
N ILE A 684 -27.00 -13.21 -30.93
CA ILE A 684 -27.70 -14.32 -31.62
C ILE A 684 -26.85 -14.89 -32.76
N ALA A 685 -26.20 -14.00 -33.54
CA ALA A 685 -25.36 -14.40 -34.66
C ALA A 685 -24.01 -14.96 -34.26
N GLY A 686 -23.53 -14.67 -33.07
CA GLY A 686 -22.17 -14.97 -32.59
C GLY A 686 -21.06 -14.18 -33.30
N LYS A 687 -21.41 -13.07 -33.96
CA LYS A 687 -20.50 -12.19 -34.71
C LYS A 687 -21.14 -10.82 -34.95
N SER A 688 -20.37 -9.89 -35.50
CA SER A 688 -20.86 -8.57 -35.90
C SER A 688 -22.04 -8.66 -36.88
N THR A 689 -23.01 -7.78 -36.69
CA THR A 689 -24.17 -7.61 -37.60
C THR A 689 -24.19 -6.21 -38.22
N LEU A 690 -23.08 -5.48 -38.11
CA LEU A 690 -22.92 -4.19 -38.79
C LEU A 690 -22.98 -4.34 -40.31
N ALA A 691 -23.58 -3.32 -40.98
CA ALA A 691 -23.71 -3.33 -42.44
C ALA A 691 -22.36 -3.29 -43.17
N GLN A 692 -21.34 -2.70 -42.55
CA GLN A 692 -19.97 -2.69 -43.04
C GLN A 692 -19.05 -3.38 -42.02
N ASN A 693 -18.28 -4.33 -42.51
CA ASN A 693 -17.26 -4.99 -41.69
C ASN A 693 -16.10 -4.01 -41.47
N ILE A 694 -15.80 -3.67 -40.24
CA ILE A 694 -14.71 -2.77 -39.92
C ILE A 694 -13.33 -3.41 -40.15
N GLU A 695 -13.25 -4.73 -40.24
CA GLU A 695 -12.01 -5.45 -40.53
C GLU A 695 -11.73 -5.50 -42.07
N ALA A 696 -12.63 -5.00 -42.88
CA ALA A 696 -12.41 -4.85 -44.33
C ALA A 696 -11.36 -3.75 -44.58
N ASP A 697 -10.63 -3.94 -45.68
CA ASP A 697 -9.57 -3.03 -46.11
C ASP A 697 -10.07 -1.57 -46.08
N ASP A 698 -9.30 -0.74 -45.34
CA ASP A 698 -9.35 0.70 -45.40
C ASP A 698 -10.64 1.36 -44.83
N HIS A 699 -11.24 0.80 -43.80
CA HIS A 699 -12.42 1.39 -43.16
C HIS A 699 -12.08 2.73 -42.47
N PRO A 700 -12.87 3.81 -42.70
CA PRO A 700 -12.59 5.16 -42.17
C PRO A 700 -12.48 5.24 -40.64
N TYR A 701 -13.16 4.36 -39.92
CA TYR A 701 -13.13 4.26 -38.47
C TYR A 701 -11.69 4.21 -37.90
N TRP A 702 -10.77 3.51 -38.59
CA TRP A 702 -9.41 3.34 -38.09
C TRP A 702 -8.62 4.64 -38.09
N GLN A 703 -8.89 5.57 -38.98
CA GLN A 703 -8.27 6.89 -38.98
C GLN A 703 -8.72 7.72 -37.78
N GLU A 704 -10.03 7.74 -37.47
CA GLU A 704 -10.61 8.44 -36.33
C GLU A 704 -10.13 7.80 -35.01
N PHE A 705 -10.12 6.47 -34.96
CA PHE A 705 -9.63 5.73 -33.81
C PHE A 705 -8.17 6.06 -33.51
N ALA A 706 -7.29 5.98 -34.50
CA ALA A 706 -5.86 6.26 -34.34
C ALA A 706 -5.60 7.68 -33.82
N ALA A 707 -6.37 8.66 -34.25
CA ALA A 707 -6.27 10.04 -33.75
C ALA A 707 -6.81 10.17 -32.31
N GLY A 708 -7.91 9.48 -31.98
CA GLY A 708 -8.61 9.61 -30.67
C GLY A 708 -7.91 8.97 -29.47
N ILE A 709 -7.12 7.91 -29.67
CA ILE A 709 -6.48 7.16 -28.58
C ILE A 709 -5.12 7.69 -28.12
N GLU A 710 -4.67 8.83 -28.65
CA GLU A 710 -3.32 9.38 -28.39
C GLU A 710 -2.94 9.41 -26.91
N SER A 711 -3.79 9.98 -26.06
CA SER A 711 -3.46 10.21 -24.65
C SER A 711 -3.24 8.92 -23.85
N THR A 712 -4.06 7.90 -24.09
CA THR A 712 -3.94 6.58 -23.45
C THR A 712 -2.78 5.80 -23.98
N SER A 713 -2.54 5.84 -25.31
CA SER A 713 -1.39 5.21 -25.94
C SER A 713 -0.07 5.77 -25.43
N ARG A 714 0.05 7.11 -25.23
CA ARG A 714 1.25 7.73 -24.64
C ARG A 714 1.57 7.20 -23.26
N THR A 715 0.55 7.09 -22.41
CA THR A 715 0.74 6.60 -21.04
C THR A 715 1.22 5.15 -21.03
N THR A 716 0.58 4.31 -21.85
CA THR A 716 0.96 2.90 -22.03
C THR A 716 2.36 2.78 -22.60
N ALA A 717 2.67 3.49 -23.67
CA ALA A 717 3.98 3.44 -24.35
C ALA A 717 5.15 3.81 -23.43
N ARG A 718 5.03 4.88 -22.65
CA ARG A 718 6.06 5.27 -21.67
C ARG A 718 6.35 4.18 -20.64
N ARG A 719 5.32 3.44 -20.21
CA ARG A 719 5.50 2.32 -19.29
C ARG A 719 6.20 1.14 -19.94
N LEU A 720 5.87 0.84 -21.19
CA LEU A 720 6.49 -0.23 -21.96
C LEU A 720 7.97 0.07 -22.25
N VAL A 721 8.30 1.32 -22.58
CA VAL A 721 9.69 1.76 -22.75
C VAL A 721 10.49 1.56 -21.47
N LYS A 722 9.94 1.98 -20.32
CA LYS A 722 10.60 1.81 -19.02
C LYS A 722 10.80 0.34 -18.66
N LEU A 723 9.86 -0.53 -19.05
CA LEU A 723 9.95 -1.96 -18.81
C LEU A 723 11.14 -2.61 -19.52
N LEU A 724 11.51 -2.08 -20.69
CA LEU A 724 12.57 -2.63 -21.53
C LEU A 724 13.87 -1.80 -21.50
N ASP A 725 13.98 -0.79 -20.64
CA ASP A 725 15.06 0.19 -20.66
C ASP A 725 16.45 -0.47 -20.67
N ASP A 726 16.73 -1.34 -19.71
CA ASP A 726 18.02 -2.03 -19.57
C ASP A 726 18.39 -2.90 -20.78
N TRP A 727 17.39 -3.52 -21.43
CA TRP A 727 17.62 -4.35 -22.60
C TRP A 727 17.78 -3.48 -23.85
N THR A 728 16.88 -2.51 -24.04
CA THR A 728 16.83 -1.63 -25.22
C THR A 728 18.10 -0.78 -25.35
N ALA A 729 18.61 -0.25 -24.22
CA ALA A 729 19.82 0.56 -24.19
C ALA A 729 21.07 -0.18 -24.71
N ARG A 730 21.08 -1.51 -24.66
CA ARG A 730 22.19 -2.37 -25.11
C ARG A 730 22.11 -2.75 -26.60
N GLN A 731 20.99 -2.45 -27.26
CA GLN A 731 20.81 -2.83 -28.65
C GLN A 731 21.44 -1.82 -29.61
N THR A 732 22.30 -2.32 -30.50
CA THR A 732 22.89 -1.51 -31.56
C THR A 732 23.19 -2.43 -32.76
N PRO A 733 22.41 -2.38 -33.83
CA PRO A 733 21.27 -1.47 -34.07
C PRO A 733 20.03 -1.82 -33.23
N LEU A 734 19.10 -0.87 -33.12
CA LEU A 734 17.77 -1.07 -32.55
C LEU A 734 16.74 -0.80 -33.64
N ARG A 735 16.29 -1.86 -34.30
CA ARG A 735 15.21 -1.80 -35.31
C ARG A 735 13.92 -2.30 -34.65
N ILE A 736 12.88 -1.50 -34.73
CA ILE A 736 11.60 -1.75 -34.09
C ILE A 736 10.54 -1.91 -35.18
N LEU A 737 9.78 -3.00 -35.14
CA LEU A 737 8.57 -3.18 -35.92
C LEU A 737 7.35 -2.97 -35.00
N ASP A 738 6.50 -2.02 -35.34
CA ASP A 738 5.24 -1.75 -34.66
C ASP A 738 4.10 -2.24 -35.56
N VAL A 739 3.49 -3.36 -35.15
CA VAL A 739 2.46 -4.09 -35.94
C VAL A 739 1.09 -3.58 -35.56
N ALA A 740 0.27 -3.20 -36.55
CA ALA A 740 -0.99 -2.48 -36.39
C ALA A 740 -0.76 -1.20 -35.58
N CYS A 741 0.17 -0.39 -36.07
CA CYS A 741 0.79 0.69 -35.27
C CYS A 741 -0.17 1.86 -34.99
N GLY A 742 -1.31 2.00 -35.69
CA GLY A 742 -2.24 3.11 -35.54
C GLY A 742 -1.51 4.45 -35.71
N ASN A 743 -1.47 5.25 -34.66
CA ASN A 743 -0.73 6.52 -34.65
C ASN A 743 0.80 6.35 -34.44
N GLY A 744 1.32 5.14 -34.31
CA GLY A 744 2.74 4.86 -34.15
C GLY A 744 3.33 5.20 -32.79
N ILE A 745 2.55 5.66 -31.82
CA ILE A 745 3.03 6.19 -30.54
C ILE A 745 3.88 5.17 -29.77
N TYR A 746 3.59 3.90 -29.86
CA TYR A 746 4.37 2.86 -29.17
C TYR A 746 5.79 2.84 -29.70
N GLY A 747 6.01 2.60 -30.98
CA GLY A 747 7.33 2.61 -31.60
C GLY A 747 8.02 3.98 -31.51
N PHE A 748 7.29 5.08 -31.69
CA PHE A 748 7.85 6.43 -31.66
C PHE A 748 8.33 6.84 -30.26
N THR A 749 7.68 6.38 -29.20
CA THR A 749 8.14 6.63 -27.81
C THR A 749 9.51 5.97 -27.57
N PHE A 750 9.74 4.74 -28.08
CA PHE A 750 11.08 4.15 -28.08
C PHE A 750 12.07 4.97 -28.89
N ALA A 751 11.71 5.45 -30.09
CA ALA A 751 12.60 6.26 -30.92
C ALA A 751 12.92 7.65 -30.30
N GLN A 752 12.02 8.22 -29.49
CA GLN A 752 12.33 9.44 -28.72
C GLN A 752 13.34 9.18 -27.60
N GLN A 753 13.19 8.06 -26.89
CA GLN A 753 14.07 7.71 -25.77
C GLN A 753 15.46 7.22 -26.27
N TYR A 754 15.51 6.52 -27.41
CA TYR A 754 16.73 5.91 -27.93
C TYR A 754 17.06 6.48 -29.33
N PRO A 755 18.04 7.39 -29.45
CA PRO A 755 18.37 8.05 -30.70
C PRO A 755 18.80 7.10 -31.82
N GLN A 756 19.34 5.91 -31.48
CA GLN A 756 19.74 4.87 -32.46
C GLN A 756 18.56 4.05 -32.98
N ALA A 757 17.36 4.18 -32.40
CA ALA A 757 16.21 3.40 -32.80
C ALA A 757 15.68 3.82 -34.18
N GLN A 758 15.39 2.82 -35.03
CA GLN A 758 14.67 2.96 -36.28
C GLN A 758 13.34 2.22 -36.18
N VAL A 759 12.24 2.88 -36.51
CA VAL A 759 10.89 2.34 -36.39
C VAL A 759 10.31 2.05 -37.77
N THR A 760 9.76 0.86 -37.93
CA THR A 760 8.90 0.51 -39.04
C THR A 760 7.48 0.30 -38.48
N GLY A 761 6.55 1.18 -38.82
CA GLY A 761 5.11 0.99 -38.57
C GLY A 761 4.47 0.17 -39.67
N LEU A 762 3.56 -0.70 -39.30
CA LEU A 762 2.78 -1.49 -40.25
C LEU A 762 1.30 -1.36 -39.93
N ASP A 763 0.51 -0.85 -40.88
CA ASP A 763 -0.94 -0.68 -40.72
C ASP A 763 -1.65 -0.60 -42.10
N TRP A 764 -2.97 -0.41 -42.09
CA TRP A 764 -3.73 -0.16 -43.30
C TRP A 764 -3.23 1.08 -44.05
N PRO A 765 -3.34 1.13 -45.40
CA PRO A 765 -2.88 2.26 -46.21
C PRO A 765 -3.52 3.61 -45.77
N SER A 766 -4.80 3.61 -45.36
CA SER A 766 -5.50 4.80 -44.89
C SER A 766 -4.93 5.34 -43.57
N VAL A 767 -4.48 4.46 -42.68
CA VAL A 767 -3.91 4.79 -41.39
C VAL A 767 -2.46 5.30 -41.51
N ALA A 768 -1.75 4.88 -42.60
CA ALA A 768 -0.36 5.22 -42.82
C ALA A 768 -0.09 6.75 -42.80
N SER A 769 -1.01 7.54 -43.41
CA SER A 769 -0.89 9.01 -43.39
C SER A 769 -1.00 9.60 -41.98
N VAL A 770 -1.86 9.05 -41.12
CA VAL A 770 -2.00 9.44 -39.72
C VAL A 770 -0.70 9.13 -38.98
N THR A 771 -0.15 7.94 -39.17
CA THR A 771 1.12 7.51 -38.58
C THR A 771 2.29 8.44 -38.96
N GLU A 772 2.36 8.85 -40.24
CA GLU A 772 3.38 9.80 -40.70
C GLU A 772 3.24 11.18 -40.07
N ASP A 773 1.99 11.67 -39.88
CA ASP A 773 1.73 12.93 -39.20
C ASP A 773 2.23 12.88 -37.74
N PHE A 774 1.93 11.81 -37.04
CA PHE A 774 2.44 11.61 -35.69
C PHE A 774 3.98 11.45 -35.64
N ALA A 775 4.62 10.80 -36.61
CA ALA A 775 6.08 10.72 -36.70
C ALA A 775 6.71 12.11 -36.78
N ARG A 776 6.10 13.04 -37.54
CA ARG A 776 6.53 14.46 -37.59
C ARG A 776 6.34 15.16 -36.24
N GLN A 777 5.18 15.00 -35.60
CA GLN A 777 4.89 15.59 -34.29
C GLN A 777 5.84 15.07 -33.20
N PHE A 778 6.23 13.80 -33.26
CA PHE A 778 7.18 13.20 -32.32
C PHE A 778 8.66 13.54 -32.62
N GLY A 779 8.94 14.20 -33.79
CA GLY A 779 10.30 14.53 -34.19
C GLY A 779 11.14 13.30 -34.59
N VAL A 780 10.50 12.22 -35.03
CA VAL A 780 11.16 10.94 -35.39
C VAL A 780 11.01 10.59 -36.88
N ALA A 781 10.44 11.47 -37.69
CA ALA A 781 10.13 11.19 -39.10
C ALA A 781 11.30 10.66 -39.94
N GLU A 782 12.55 11.15 -39.70
CA GLU A 782 13.74 10.69 -40.41
C GLU A 782 14.15 9.23 -40.04
N ARG A 783 13.65 8.71 -38.93
CA ARG A 783 13.94 7.39 -38.38
C ARG A 783 12.71 6.49 -38.37
N ALA A 784 11.58 6.96 -38.90
CA ALA A 784 10.33 6.26 -39.00
C ALA A 784 10.00 5.92 -40.47
N ARG A 785 9.56 4.69 -40.71
CA ARG A 785 9.07 4.24 -41.97
C ARG A 785 7.69 3.59 -41.75
N VAL A 786 6.74 3.82 -42.68
CA VAL A 786 5.42 3.19 -42.61
C VAL A 786 5.22 2.26 -43.81
N ILE A 787 4.69 1.08 -43.55
CA ILE A 787 4.32 0.10 -44.57
C ILE A 787 2.79 -0.01 -44.52
N GLY A 788 2.12 0.34 -45.63
CA GLY A 788 0.68 0.12 -45.78
C GLY A 788 0.37 -1.26 -46.31
N GLY A 789 -0.50 -2.02 -45.66
CA GLY A 789 -0.94 -3.32 -46.11
C GLY A 789 -1.54 -4.20 -45.00
N ASP A 790 -2.13 -5.30 -45.44
CA ASP A 790 -2.67 -6.31 -44.52
C ASP A 790 -1.53 -7.02 -43.75
N ILE A 791 -1.62 -7.02 -42.43
CA ILE A 791 -0.64 -7.59 -41.52
C ILE A 791 -0.38 -9.09 -41.71
N PHE A 792 -1.29 -9.81 -42.33
CA PHE A 792 -1.17 -11.24 -42.60
C PHE A 792 -0.48 -11.55 -43.97
N SER A 793 -0.55 -10.64 -44.91
CA SER A 793 -0.09 -10.90 -46.27
C SER A 793 1.06 -10.02 -46.73
N VAL A 794 1.20 -8.81 -46.21
CA VAL A 794 2.21 -7.85 -46.64
C VAL A 794 3.63 -8.37 -46.38
N GLN A 795 4.57 -8.06 -47.25
CA GLN A 795 5.96 -8.45 -47.09
C GLN A 795 6.66 -7.48 -46.12
N ILE A 796 7.15 -8.01 -45.00
CA ILE A 796 7.89 -7.26 -43.98
C ILE A 796 9.38 -7.41 -44.26
N PRO A 797 10.12 -6.34 -44.64
CA PRO A 797 11.53 -6.43 -44.99
C PRO A 797 12.43 -6.38 -43.77
N GLY A 798 13.48 -7.21 -43.76
CA GLY A 798 14.55 -7.15 -42.73
C GLY A 798 14.27 -7.99 -41.49
N GLN A 799 15.07 -7.74 -40.48
CA GLN A 799 14.95 -8.33 -39.14
C GLN A 799 14.93 -7.21 -38.10
N TYR A 800 14.26 -7.46 -36.98
CA TYR A 800 14.01 -6.46 -35.92
C TYR A 800 14.47 -6.98 -34.57
N GLU A 801 15.09 -6.14 -33.78
CA GLU A 801 15.46 -6.43 -32.40
C GLU A 801 14.23 -6.40 -31.47
N LEU A 802 13.22 -5.57 -31.82
CA LEU A 802 11.97 -5.47 -31.08
C LEU A 802 10.78 -5.51 -32.05
N VAL A 803 9.82 -6.39 -31.79
CA VAL A 803 8.50 -6.36 -32.41
C VAL A 803 7.48 -5.99 -31.38
N ILE A 804 6.65 -4.99 -31.65
CA ILE A 804 5.55 -4.52 -30.79
C ILE A 804 4.24 -4.94 -31.43
N MET A 805 3.36 -5.55 -30.64
CA MET A 805 1.98 -5.88 -30.98
C MET A 805 1.08 -5.33 -29.88
N SER A 806 0.52 -4.16 -30.10
CA SER A 806 -0.24 -3.43 -29.08
C SER A 806 -1.70 -3.34 -29.48
N GLN A 807 -2.59 -3.92 -28.67
CA GLN A 807 -4.05 -3.88 -28.86
C GLN A 807 -4.51 -4.39 -30.23
N ILE A 808 -4.05 -5.55 -30.63
CA ILE A 808 -4.36 -6.14 -31.94
C ILE A 808 -4.85 -7.60 -31.87
N LEU A 809 -4.40 -8.40 -30.89
CA LEU A 809 -4.75 -9.81 -30.83
C LEU A 809 -6.24 -10.04 -30.58
N HIS A 810 -6.88 -9.14 -29.90
CA HIS A 810 -8.31 -9.19 -29.58
C HIS A 810 -9.24 -9.07 -30.82
N HIS A 811 -8.72 -8.70 -31.99
CA HIS A 811 -9.49 -8.69 -33.25
C HIS A 811 -9.68 -10.07 -33.86
N PHE A 812 -8.85 -11.04 -33.52
CA PHE A 812 -8.71 -12.28 -34.25
C PHE A 812 -9.08 -13.51 -33.43
N ASP A 813 -9.48 -14.58 -34.12
CA ASP A 813 -9.63 -15.90 -33.52
C ASP A 813 -8.26 -16.49 -33.08
N PRO A 814 -8.26 -17.58 -32.28
CA PRO A 814 -7.02 -18.21 -31.79
C PRO A 814 -6.05 -18.64 -32.91
N GLU A 815 -6.54 -19.04 -34.07
CA GLU A 815 -5.69 -19.49 -35.17
C GLU A 815 -5.00 -18.32 -35.87
N ARG A 816 -5.69 -17.22 -36.09
CA ARG A 816 -5.11 -15.98 -36.60
C ARG A 816 -4.15 -15.33 -35.62
N CYS A 817 -4.43 -15.37 -34.32
CA CYS A 817 -3.48 -14.97 -33.28
C CYS A 817 -2.16 -15.77 -33.37
N ARG A 818 -2.27 -17.10 -33.55
CA ARG A 818 -1.11 -18.00 -33.75
C ARG A 818 -0.30 -17.61 -34.98
N GLN A 819 -0.97 -17.37 -36.12
CA GLN A 819 -0.34 -16.96 -37.37
C GLN A 819 0.38 -15.61 -37.23
N LEU A 820 -0.23 -14.64 -36.57
CA LEU A 820 0.38 -13.31 -36.35
C LEU A 820 1.63 -13.40 -35.46
N ILE A 821 1.57 -14.18 -34.38
CA ILE A 821 2.73 -14.45 -33.50
C ILE A 821 3.85 -15.16 -34.25
N ALA A 822 3.51 -16.13 -35.11
CA ALA A 822 4.48 -16.82 -35.96
C ALA A 822 5.15 -15.88 -36.98
N ARG A 823 4.40 -14.97 -37.60
CA ARG A 823 4.94 -13.93 -38.47
C ARG A 823 5.88 -12.99 -37.73
N ALA A 824 5.50 -12.51 -36.53
CA ALA A 824 6.36 -11.69 -35.68
C ALA A 824 7.68 -12.39 -35.39
N ARG A 825 7.63 -13.68 -35.04
CA ARG A 825 8.84 -14.48 -34.82
C ARG A 825 9.73 -14.57 -36.08
N GLY A 826 9.14 -14.74 -37.25
CA GLY A 826 9.87 -14.86 -38.51
C GLY A 826 10.69 -13.62 -38.88
N VAL A 827 10.36 -12.46 -38.34
CA VAL A 827 11.06 -11.20 -38.62
C VAL A 827 11.90 -10.72 -37.43
N LEU A 828 11.88 -11.42 -36.29
CA LEU A 828 12.72 -11.11 -35.14
C LEU A 828 14.17 -11.52 -35.39
N ALA A 829 15.10 -10.68 -35.00
CA ALA A 829 16.52 -11.03 -34.93
C ALA A 829 16.76 -12.12 -33.86
N PRO A 830 17.84 -12.93 -33.97
CA PRO A 830 18.22 -13.83 -32.89
C PRO A 830 18.40 -13.06 -31.56
N GLY A 831 17.78 -13.55 -30.47
CA GLY A 831 17.78 -12.87 -29.20
C GLY A 831 16.91 -11.61 -29.12
N GLY A 832 16.17 -11.29 -30.20
CA GLY A 832 15.21 -10.19 -30.24
C GLY A 832 13.98 -10.46 -29.37
N LYS A 833 13.20 -9.41 -29.09
CA LYS A 833 12.04 -9.52 -28.19
C LYS A 833 10.72 -9.19 -28.91
N LEU A 834 9.69 -9.96 -28.55
CA LEU A 834 8.30 -9.65 -28.89
C LEU A 834 7.63 -9.05 -27.64
N LEU A 835 7.05 -7.87 -27.81
CA LEU A 835 6.29 -7.16 -26.80
C LEU A 835 4.81 -7.15 -27.23
N ILE A 836 3.96 -7.76 -26.43
CA ILE A 836 2.51 -7.74 -26.62
C ILE A 836 1.88 -6.96 -25.47
N SER A 837 0.99 -6.02 -25.78
CA SER A 837 0.16 -5.35 -24.78
C SER A 837 -1.29 -5.34 -25.22
N ASP A 838 -2.19 -5.92 -24.41
CA ASP A 838 -3.58 -6.08 -24.81
C ASP A 838 -4.54 -6.14 -23.61
N PHE A 839 -5.84 -6.01 -23.89
CA PHE A 839 -6.89 -6.30 -22.92
C PHE A 839 -6.96 -7.82 -22.73
N MET A 840 -6.46 -8.30 -21.60
CA MET A 840 -6.41 -9.71 -21.29
C MET A 840 -7.09 -10.00 -19.96
N THR A 841 -7.65 -11.20 -19.82
CA THR A 841 -8.26 -11.66 -18.57
C THR A 841 -7.25 -12.46 -17.76
N THR A 842 -7.40 -12.45 -16.43
CA THR A 842 -6.66 -13.34 -15.53
C THR A 842 -7.23 -14.77 -15.52
N GLY A 843 -8.42 -14.96 -16.04
CA GLY A 843 -9.02 -16.26 -16.35
C GLY A 843 -9.87 -16.90 -15.25
N LEU A 844 -9.88 -16.39 -14.02
CA LEU A 844 -10.48 -17.09 -12.89
C LEU A 844 -11.83 -16.47 -12.43
N ASP A 845 -11.89 -15.17 -12.25
CA ASP A 845 -13.11 -14.50 -11.74
C ASP A 845 -13.51 -13.35 -12.67
N PRO A 846 -14.72 -13.42 -13.29
CA PRO A 846 -15.22 -12.31 -14.11
C PRO A 846 -15.26 -10.95 -13.40
N ALA A 847 -15.42 -10.93 -12.09
CA ALA A 847 -15.47 -9.71 -11.31
C ALA A 847 -14.10 -9.03 -11.13
N LEU A 848 -13.00 -9.75 -11.34
CA LEU A 848 -11.65 -9.20 -11.27
C LEU A 848 -11.24 -8.49 -12.59
N ASP A 849 -11.88 -8.87 -13.70
CA ASP A 849 -11.55 -8.36 -15.04
C ASP A 849 -12.78 -7.73 -15.74
N PRO A 850 -13.53 -6.78 -15.12
CA PRO A 850 -14.78 -6.28 -15.71
C PRO A 850 -14.56 -5.54 -17.05
N LEU A 851 -13.49 -4.76 -17.18
CA LEU A 851 -13.21 -3.98 -18.39
C LEU A 851 -12.78 -4.85 -19.57
N PRO A 852 -11.83 -5.80 -19.47
CA PRO A 852 -11.56 -6.75 -20.55
C PRO A 852 -12.79 -7.53 -21.01
N ARG A 853 -13.71 -7.91 -20.11
CA ARG A 853 -14.92 -8.63 -20.49
C ARG A 853 -15.96 -7.75 -21.19
N LEU A 854 -16.11 -6.48 -20.79
CA LEU A 854 -16.91 -5.52 -21.54
C LEU A 854 -16.29 -5.26 -22.93
N PHE A 855 -14.96 -5.26 -23.00
CA PHE A 855 -14.25 -5.12 -24.26
C PHE A 855 -14.47 -6.34 -25.18
N ALA A 856 -14.56 -7.58 -24.62
CA ALA A 856 -14.97 -8.75 -25.40
C ALA A 856 -16.38 -8.59 -26.01
N ALA A 857 -17.33 -8.03 -25.26
CA ALA A 857 -18.66 -7.70 -25.79
C ALA A 857 -18.58 -6.66 -26.92
N GLN A 858 -17.69 -5.69 -26.82
CA GLN A 858 -17.43 -4.73 -27.90
C GLN A 858 -16.85 -5.44 -29.12
N MET A 859 -15.92 -6.37 -28.96
CA MET A 859 -15.36 -7.17 -30.07
C MET A 859 -16.42 -8.03 -30.77
N LEU A 860 -17.29 -8.69 -30.00
CA LEU A 860 -18.43 -9.43 -30.58
C LEU A 860 -19.34 -8.54 -31.45
N GLY A 861 -19.54 -7.29 -31.05
CA GLY A 861 -20.37 -6.34 -31.81
C GLY A 861 -19.68 -5.77 -33.03
N LEU A 862 -18.36 -5.67 -33.04
CA LEU A 862 -17.58 -5.00 -34.07
C LEU A 862 -16.93 -5.93 -35.07
N THR A 863 -16.58 -7.16 -34.69
CA THR A 863 -15.74 -8.08 -35.45
C THR A 863 -16.46 -9.40 -35.70
N ASP A 864 -15.95 -10.19 -36.65
CA ASP A 864 -16.50 -11.51 -36.92
C ASP A 864 -16.07 -12.58 -35.91
N CYS A 865 -14.89 -12.43 -35.29
CA CYS A 865 -14.31 -13.46 -34.43
C CYS A 865 -13.45 -12.94 -33.27
N GLY A 866 -13.44 -11.62 -33.06
CA GLY A 866 -12.64 -11.02 -32.01
C GLY A 866 -13.12 -11.34 -30.59
N ASP A 867 -12.17 -11.44 -29.63
CA ASP A 867 -12.43 -11.76 -28.25
C ASP A 867 -11.29 -11.22 -27.35
N THR A 868 -11.44 -11.29 -26.05
CA THR A 868 -10.34 -11.05 -25.10
C THR A 868 -9.84 -12.39 -24.53
N TYR A 869 -8.54 -12.57 -24.58
CA TYR A 869 -7.92 -13.83 -24.21
C TYR A 869 -7.35 -13.80 -22.80
N ALA A 870 -7.29 -14.98 -22.16
CA ALA A 870 -6.57 -15.11 -20.90
C ALA A 870 -5.07 -14.94 -21.12
N VAL A 871 -4.37 -14.31 -20.16
CA VAL A 871 -2.91 -14.17 -20.18
C VAL A 871 -2.22 -15.52 -20.40
N SER A 872 -2.67 -16.58 -19.73
CA SER A 872 -2.13 -17.93 -19.86
C SER A 872 -2.30 -18.51 -21.26
N PHE A 873 -3.38 -18.15 -21.96
CA PHE A 873 -3.61 -18.60 -23.33
C PHE A 873 -2.58 -17.97 -24.28
N ILE A 874 -2.36 -16.67 -24.21
CA ILE A 874 -1.33 -16.00 -25.05
C ILE A 874 0.07 -16.49 -24.70
N GLN A 875 0.37 -16.75 -23.43
CA GLN A 875 1.63 -17.36 -23.03
C GLN A 875 1.83 -18.74 -23.66
N SER A 876 0.79 -19.58 -23.71
CA SER A 876 0.88 -20.90 -24.36
C SER A 876 1.14 -20.77 -25.85
N LEU A 877 0.48 -19.84 -26.55
CA LEU A 877 0.74 -19.59 -27.97
C LEU A 877 2.20 -19.16 -28.24
N LEU A 878 2.75 -18.31 -27.38
CA LEU A 878 4.16 -17.88 -27.49
C LEU A 878 5.13 -19.06 -27.32
N LEU A 879 4.89 -19.91 -26.34
CA LEU A 879 5.69 -21.11 -26.12
C LEU A 879 5.58 -22.13 -27.26
N GLU A 880 4.36 -22.34 -27.78
CA GLU A 880 4.12 -23.19 -28.96
C GLU A 880 4.90 -22.70 -30.19
N GLN A 881 5.01 -21.38 -30.37
CA GLN A 881 5.81 -20.78 -31.44
C GLN A 881 7.32 -20.77 -31.16
N GLY A 882 7.77 -21.37 -30.04
CA GLY A 882 9.17 -21.53 -29.68
C GLY A 882 9.84 -20.26 -29.15
N PHE A 883 9.08 -19.32 -28.58
CA PHE A 883 9.65 -18.23 -27.80
C PHE A 883 10.13 -18.75 -26.44
N THR A 884 11.12 -18.07 -25.89
CA THR A 884 11.69 -18.33 -24.56
C THR A 884 11.51 -17.13 -23.65
N GLU A 885 11.77 -17.30 -22.35
CA GLU A 885 11.68 -16.22 -21.35
C GLU A 885 10.34 -15.48 -21.38
N VAL A 886 9.24 -16.21 -21.56
CA VAL A 886 7.90 -15.60 -21.64
C VAL A 886 7.49 -15.12 -20.24
N THR A 887 7.37 -13.80 -20.09
CA THR A 887 6.92 -13.15 -18.87
C THR A 887 5.65 -12.37 -19.10
N ALA A 888 4.78 -12.29 -18.11
CA ALA A 888 3.55 -11.52 -18.18
C ALA A 888 3.40 -10.66 -16.91
N GLN A 889 2.92 -9.42 -17.08
CA GLN A 889 2.64 -8.53 -15.97
C GLN A 889 1.51 -7.55 -16.29
N PRO A 890 0.67 -7.19 -15.29
CA PRO A 890 -0.32 -6.15 -15.47
C PRO A 890 0.35 -4.78 -15.55
N LEU A 891 -0.14 -3.90 -16.41
CA LEU A 891 0.24 -2.49 -16.42
C LEU A 891 -0.56 -1.76 -15.35
N LYS A 892 0.08 -1.45 -14.23
CA LYS A 892 -0.55 -0.89 -13.03
C LYS A 892 -1.44 0.32 -13.35
N GLY A 893 -2.72 0.24 -12.96
CA GLY A 893 -3.71 1.31 -13.18
C GLY A 893 -4.26 1.38 -14.61
N LEU A 894 -3.99 0.38 -15.47
CA LEU A 894 -4.60 0.19 -16.78
C LEU A 894 -5.19 -1.22 -16.87
N PRO A 895 -6.30 -1.42 -17.59
CA PRO A 895 -6.91 -2.74 -17.79
C PRO A 895 -6.17 -3.56 -18.88
N ILE A 896 -4.85 -3.44 -18.91
CA ILE A 896 -3.97 -3.98 -19.95
C ILE A 896 -2.92 -4.86 -19.30
N HIS A 897 -2.65 -6.03 -19.89
CA HIS A 897 -1.50 -6.87 -19.56
C HIS A 897 -0.43 -6.75 -20.64
N CYS A 898 0.80 -6.85 -20.19
CA CYS A 898 1.96 -6.88 -21.07
C CYS A 898 2.64 -8.25 -20.99
N LEU A 899 2.92 -8.85 -22.16
CA LEU A 899 3.74 -10.04 -22.28
C LEU A 899 5.04 -9.68 -23.02
N LEU A 900 6.12 -10.22 -22.52
CA LEU A 900 7.43 -10.11 -23.13
C LEU A 900 7.98 -11.51 -23.38
N ALA A 901 8.44 -11.76 -24.60
CA ALA A 901 8.98 -13.04 -25.01
C ALA A 901 10.28 -12.86 -25.82
N SER A 902 11.27 -13.73 -25.64
CA SER A 902 12.55 -13.67 -26.34
C SER A 902 12.56 -14.68 -27.51
N SER A 903 13.06 -14.25 -28.66
CA SER A 903 13.43 -15.17 -29.75
C SER A 903 14.67 -15.98 -29.33
N PRO A 904 14.77 -17.28 -29.61
CA PRO A 904 15.99 -18.03 -29.38
C PRO A 904 17.22 -17.38 -30.07
N THR A 905 18.36 -17.48 -29.43
CA THR A 905 19.65 -16.96 -29.92
C THR A 905 20.17 -17.77 -31.09
#